data_33945d89d7d90154cec80f9efaaea9f6
#
_entry.id   33945d89d7d90154cec80f9efaaea9f6
#
_cell.length_a   1.000
_cell.length_b   1.000
_cell.length_c   1.000
_cell.angle_alpha   90.00
_cell.angle_beta   90.00
_cell.angle_gamma   90.00
#
_symmetry.space_group_name_H-M   'P 1'
#
loop_
_entity.id
_entity.type
_entity.pdbx_description
1 polymer ?
#
loop_
_entity_poly.entity_id
_entity_poly.type
_entity_poly.pdbx_seq_one_letter_code
_entity_poly.pdbx_strand_id
1 'polypeptide(L)'
;MAEDDGSGFAVDLTNCDREPIHVLGTIQPFGFLIALTADWLVARVSANSADYIGLPPEALLGKPIAAIMSNEALHSLRNRITLLRGPDAVERLFSLQLLEGGPLFDVAVHFSGALVVIEAERASQDEMEASSTVRSMVSRLAQTDSMAAFLRDGARQVRALTGFDRVMVYRFAQGGDGEVVAEALRPGIESFFGLHYPASDIPQQARALYLRNIFRVIADVDAPPVPVVPQLDPAGAALDMSLCLTRAVSPIHIEYLRNMGVGASLSISIIVQGKLWGLFACHHYAPRLPTFAQRSAAELFGQIFSMMLESRERAETADYEGKARQVADRLLAAVAQDSELLHNAGWLGDIIFDTIPADGVGVYIDGQMTLSGLTPDETAFAAIVNMMNRVAASQVYTTDCLSGILPDAAAYADRAAGVLAIPLSRRPRDYVLLFRAEQLRAVRWAGQQDKHVEEGPDGPRLSPRKSFAAWSQLVKGTAVPFSPAELRVAEALRTALLEVVLRLSDSVDAERQRAHDQITADRWSPARLYDLIEVEAGAYLGEKRDRVQLSGPNVLLTPGCFTVMALVIHEMLTNAAKYGALSDSGTVTIAWRVDEDGSLLLDWTESGGPAVVAPTRRGFGSTVIERSIPYDLGGDAEINYRLAGIEAHFCIPSRHVVAVLPDLIEGERVKAVAVAMPGLLNDRHVLLVEDNMIIAMDGEDALRDLGAEVLTAASVGRAREAIALGPVDLAVLDFNLGSETSLPVADLLAERGVPFIFATGYGDGLELPARFEHIALVKKPYSGATLAQALAPLIDG
;
A
#
# COMPACT_ATOMS: atom_id res chain seq x y z
N MET A 1 5.60 6.16 -57.81
CA MET A 1 4.34 6.10 -57.04
C MET A 1 4.59 5.03 -55.99
N ALA A 2 5.00 5.43 -54.81
CA ALA A 2 5.18 4.54 -53.69
C ALA A 2 3.79 4.25 -53.10
N GLU A 3 3.42 2.98 -53.06
CA GLU A 3 2.19 2.50 -52.45
C GLU A 3 2.30 2.72 -50.96
N ASP A 4 1.30 3.41 -50.44
CA ASP A 4 1.03 3.67 -49.06
C ASP A 4 0.79 2.32 -48.35
N ASP A 5 1.78 1.87 -47.57
CA ASP A 5 1.75 0.65 -46.80
C ASP A 5 0.96 0.92 -45.50
N GLY A 6 -0.32 0.59 -45.56
CA GLY A 6 -1.42 0.88 -44.63
C GLY A 6 -1.26 0.60 -43.13
N SER A 7 -0.12 0.80 -42.52
CA SER A 7 0.06 0.89 -41.04
C SER A 7 0.10 2.35 -40.63
N GLY A 8 -1.07 2.97 -40.49
CA GLY A 8 -1.22 4.38 -40.13
C GLY A 8 -0.82 4.78 -38.69
N PHE A 9 0.10 4.06 -38.05
CA PHE A 9 0.63 4.41 -36.76
C PHE A 9 2.10 4.83 -36.87
N ALA A 10 2.32 6.13 -37.11
CA ALA A 10 3.68 6.69 -37.08
C ALA A 10 4.15 6.70 -35.59
N VAL A 11 5.18 5.92 -35.27
CA VAL A 11 5.81 5.88 -33.94
C VAL A 11 6.70 7.10 -33.78
N ASP A 12 6.38 7.96 -32.81
CA ASP A 12 7.14 9.18 -32.48
C ASP A 12 7.60 9.18 -31.02
N LEU A 13 8.20 10.32 -30.58
CA LEU A 13 8.72 10.54 -29.23
C LEU A 13 7.67 10.42 -28.12
N THR A 14 6.40 10.58 -28.46
CA THR A 14 5.30 10.66 -27.47
C THR A 14 4.47 9.38 -27.40
N ASN A 15 4.59 8.48 -28.38
CA ASN A 15 3.71 7.34 -28.55
C ASN A 15 4.39 5.96 -28.64
N CYS A 16 5.70 5.87 -28.52
CA CYS A 16 6.41 4.59 -28.60
C CYS A 16 5.93 3.56 -27.55
N ASP A 17 5.37 4.01 -26.42
CA ASP A 17 4.74 3.15 -25.41
C ASP A 17 3.34 2.66 -25.84
N ARG A 18 2.81 3.13 -26.96
CA ARG A 18 1.49 2.77 -27.50
C ARG A 18 1.55 1.99 -28.80
N GLU A 19 2.76 1.70 -29.31
CA GLU A 19 2.92 0.86 -30.50
C GLU A 19 2.16 -0.47 -30.29
N PRO A 20 1.22 -0.82 -31.18
CA PRO A 20 0.42 -2.04 -31.00
C PRO A 20 1.20 -3.28 -31.44
N ILE A 21 2.28 -3.59 -30.70
CA ILE A 21 3.25 -4.67 -31.00
C ILE A 21 2.64 -6.08 -31.09
N HIS A 22 1.40 -6.24 -30.69
CA HIS A 22 0.65 -7.50 -30.77
C HIS A 22 -0.11 -7.71 -32.08
N VAL A 23 -0.24 -6.68 -32.90
CA VAL A 23 -1.00 -6.72 -34.19
C VAL A 23 -0.17 -6.33 -35.40
N LEU A 24 1.14 -6.59 -35.37
CA LEU A 24 2.06 -6.24 -36.46
C LEU A 24 1.72 -6.88 -37.81
N GLY A 25 0.87 -7.91 -37.86
CA GLY A 25 0.44 -8.57 -39.07
C GLY A 25 1.54 -9.32 -39.82
N THR A 26 2.67 -9.57 -39.16
CA THR A 26 3.83 -10.25 -39.76
C THR A 26 4.38 -11.31 -38.80
N ILE A 27 5.02 -12.35 -39.40
CA ILE A 27 5.73 -13.40 -38.69
C ILE A 27 7.21 -13.48 -39.07
N GLN A 28 8.00 -14.17 -38.27
CA GLN A 28 9.37 -14.55 -38.58
C GLN A 28 9.38 -15.73 -39.59
N PRO A 29 10.36 -15.83 -40.47
CA PRO A 29 10.35 -16.81 -41.56
C PRO A 29 10.66 -18.25 -41.16
N PHE A 30 10.97 -18.54 -39.89
CA PHE A 30 11.28 -19.90 -39.43
C PHE A 30 10.07 -20.84 -39.31
N GLY A 31 8.86 -20.32 -39.51
CA GLY A 31 7.62 -21.07 -39.50
C GLY A 31 6.57 -20.40 -40.39
N PHE A 32 5.35 -20.96 -40.39
CA PHE A 32 4.20 -20.39 -41.07
C PHE A 32 2.99 -20.38 -40.16
N LEU A 33 1.97 -19.56 -40.47
CA LEU A 33 0.78 -19.35 -39.70
C LEU A 33 -0.46 -19.55 -40.55
N ILE A 34 -1.45 -20.26 -39.99
CA ILE A 34 -2.83 -20.34 -40.53
C ILE A 34 -3.79 -19.97 -39.42
N ALA A 35 -4.74 -19.05 -39.68
CA ALA A 35 -5.85 -18.75 -38.78
C ALA A 35 -7.18 -19.25 -39.37
N LEU A 36 -7.95 -20.00 -38.63
CA LEU A 36 -9.19 -20.63 -39.05
C LEU A 36 -10.41 -19.99 -38.37
N THR A 37 -11.51 -19.89 -39.11
CA THR A 37 -12.82 -19.58 -38.55
C THR A 37 -13.35 -20.73 -37.68
N ALA A 38 -14.44 -20.50 -36.94
CA ALA A 38 -15.17 -21.55 -36.19
C ALA A 38 -15.63 -22.69 -37.11
N ASP A 39 -15.90 -22.39 -38.40
CA ASP A 39 -16.29 -23.39 -39.42
C ASP A 39 -15.10 -24.08 -40.07
N TRP A 40 -13.88 -23.88 -39.56
CA TRP A 40 -12.65 -24.47 -40.08
C TRP A 40 -12.28 -24.03 -41.49
N LEU A 41 -12.69 -22.84 -41.91
CA LEU A 41 -12.24 -22.19 -43.14
C LEU A 41 -10.97 -21.38 -42.84
N VAL A 42 -10.03 -21.37 -43.80
CA VAL A 42 -8.82 -20.54 -43.69
C VAL A 42 -9.18 -19.06 -43.84
N ALA A 43 -9.10 -18.33 -42.76
CA ALA A 43 -9.37 -16.89 -42.71
C ALA A 43 -8.14 -16.06 -43.01
N ARG A 44 -6.98 -16.50 -42.53
CA ARG A 44 -5.68 -15.83 -42.75
C ARG A 44 -4.58 -16.85 -42.89
N VAL A 45 -3.52 -16.50 -43.60
CA VAL A 45 -2.35 -17.35 -43.76
C VAL A 45 -1.11 -16.49 -44.00
N SER A 46 0.05 -16.93 -43.55
CA SER A 46 1.33 -16.25 -43.84
C SER A 46 1.74 -16.43 -45.31
N ALA A 47 2.35 -15.41 -45.90
CA ALA A 47 2.71 -15.36 -47.34
C ALA A 47 3.70 -16.45 -47.75
N ASN A 48 4.47 -17.01 -46.80
CA ASN A 48 5.46 -18.08 -47.05
C ASN A 48 4.85 -19.50 -46.96
N SER A 49 3.54 -19.64 -46.97
CA SER A 49 2.87 -20.97 -46.91
C SER A 49 3.33 -21.92 -48.01
N ALA A 50 3.65 -21.39 -49.21
CA ALA A 50 4.17 -22.19 -50.32
C ALA A 50 5.50 -22.91 -50.01
N ASP A 51 6.39 -22.30 -49.20
CA ASP A 51 7.71 -22.84 -48.85
C ASP A 51 7.58 -24.03 -47.85
N TYR A 52 6.49 -24.10 -47.10
CA TYR A 52 6.25 -25.12 -46.08
C TYR A 52 5.29 -26.22 -46.54
N ILE A 53 4.18 -25.85 -47.17
CA ILE A 53 3.11 -26.79 -47.55
C ILE A 53 2.84 -26.82 -49.06
N GLY A 54 3.67 -26.14 -49.86
CA GLY A 54 3.59 -26.18 -51.35
C GLY A 54 2.37 -25.47 -51.96
N LEU A 55 1.59 -24.73 -51.13
CA LEU A 55 0.39 -24.01 -51.54
C LEU A 55 0.51 -22.51 -51.23
N PRO A 56 0.30 -21.64 -52.23
CA PRO A 56 0.33 -20.18 -52.01
C PRO A 56 -0.95 -19.73 -51.28
N PRO A 57 -0.92 -18.55 -50.66
CA PRO A 57 -2.06 -18.02 -49.88
C PRO A 57 -3.38 -18.03 -50.63
N GLU A 58 -3.41 -17.72 -51.90
CA GLU A 58 -4.61 -17.62 -52.75
C GLU A 58 -5.29 -19.00 -52.92
N ALA A 59 -4.50 -20.07 -52.87
CA ALA A 59 -5.02 -21.43 -52.93
C ALA A 59 -5.61 -21.93 -51.62
N LEU A 60 -5.31 -21.26 -50.49
CA LEU A 60 -5.68 -21.63 -49.12
C LEU A 60 -6.88 -20.81 -48.63
N LEU A 61 -6.87 -19.50 -48.85
CA LEU A 61 -7.87 -18.56 -48.30
C LEU A 61 -9.30 -18.94 -48.71
N GLY A 62 -10.20 -18.95 -47.70
CA GLY A 62 -11.60 -19.29 -47.83
C GLY A 62 -11.88 -20.80 -48.02
N LYS A 63 -10.83 -21.64 -48.09
CA LYS A 63 -11.01 -23.09 -48.27
C LYS A 63 -11.17 -23.78 -46.90
N PRO A 64 -11.94 -24.87 -46.82
CA PRO A 64 -11.96 -25.74 -45.67
C PRO A 64 -10.56 -26.35 -45.43
N ILE A 65 -10.04 -26.26 -44.23
CA ILE A 65 -8.72 -26.80 -43.89
C ILE A 65 -8.67 -28.33 -44.11
N ALA A 66 -9.84 -29.02 -44.08
CA ALA A 66 -9.97 -30.44 -44.37
C ALA A 66 -9.66 -30.82 -45.79
N ALA A 67 -9.68 -29.87 -46.74
CA ALA A 67 -9.27 -30.10 -48.10
C ALA A 67 -7.73 -30.01 -48.31
N ILE A 68 -7.00 -29.59 -47.25
CA ILE A 68 -5.58 -29.27 -47.28
C ILE A 68 -4.80 -30.22 -46.38
N MET A 69 -5.24 -30.39 -45.13
CA MET A 69 -4.54 -31.18 -44.14
C MET A 69 -5.00 -32.66 -44.17
N SER A 70 -4.13 -33.56 -43.73
CA SER A 70 -4.46 -34.97 -43.52
C SER A 70 -5.52 -35.15 -42.46
N ASN A 71 -6.31 -36.24 -42.55
CA ASN A 71 -7.34 -36.54 -41.56
C ASN A 71 -6.77 -36.77 -40.17
N GLU A 72 -5.57 -37.34 -40.07
CA GLU A 72 -4.87 -37.57 -38.83
C GLU A 72 -4.43 -36.22 -38.17
N ALA A 73 -3.92 -35.29 -38.97
CA ALA A 73 -3.58 -33.94 -38.47
C ALA A 73 -4.80 -33.21 -37.96
N LEU A 74 -5.93 -33.26 -38.71
CA LEU A 74 -7.15 -32.63 -38.29
C LEU A 74 -7.74 -33.24 -36.98
N HIS A 75 -7.69 -34.56 -36.85
CA HIS A 75 -8.10 -35.22 -35.64
C HIS A 75 -7.27 -34.81 -34.44
N SER A 76 -5.94 -34.78 -34.60
CA SER A 76 -4.97 -34.37 -33.58
C SER A 76 -5.17 -32.91 -33.15
N LEU A 77 -5.35 -31.99 -34.11
CA LEU A 77 -5.61 -30.57 -33.87
C LEU A 77 -6.93 -30.36 -33.10
N ARG A 78 -8.00 -31.01 -33.54
CA ARG A 78 -9.32 -30.94 -32.87
C ARG A 78 -9.24 -31.41 -31.42
N ASN A 79 -8.56 -32.50 -31.16
CA ASN A 79 -8.40 -33.03 -29.82
C ASN A 79 -7.61 -32.04 -28.95
N ARG A 80 -6.54 -31.42 -29.49
CA ARG A 80 -5.74 -30.44 -28.73
C ARG A 80 -6.51 -29.16 -28.45
N ILE A 81 -7.28 -28.65 -29.40
CA ILE A 81 -8.11 -27.47 -29.20
C ILE A 81 -9.11 -27.65 -28.05
N THR A 82 -9.64 -28.87 -27.86
CA THR A 82 -10.54 -29.16 -26.72
C THR A 82 -9.86 -29.07 -25.36
N LEU A 83 -8.53 -29.10 -25.31
CA LEU A 83 -7.76 -28.99 -24.07
C LEU A 83 -7.44 -27.52 -23.71
N LEU A 84 -7.60 -26.59 -24.66
CA LEU A 84 -7.37 -25.17 -24.39
C LEU A 84 -8.32 -24.66 -23.32
N ARG A 85 -7.78 -24.28 -22.18
CA ARG A 85 -8.52 -23.76 -21.02
C ARG A 85 -8.05 -22.34 -20.71
N GLY A 86 -8.95 -21.39 -20.88
CA GLY A 86 -8.65 -19.98 -20.65
C GLY A 86 -8.17 -19.25 -21.90
N PRO A 87 -8.10 -17.89 -21.85
CA PRO A 87 -7.86 -17.04 -23.01
C PRO A 87 -6.42 -17.08 -23.53
N ASP A 88 -5.45 -17.41 -22.67
CA ASP A 88 -4.02 -17.38 -23.00
C ASP A 88 -3.38 -18.80 -23.07
N ALA A 89 -4.22 -19.83 -23.26
CA ALA A 89 -3.74 -21.19 -23.40
C ALA A 89 -3.17 -21.48 -24.80
N VAL A 90 -2.00 -22.11 -24.84
CA VAL A 90 -1.34 -22.58 -26.07
C VAL A 90 -1.07 -24.08 -25.92
N GLU A 91 -1.55 -24.87 -26.87
CA GLU A 91 -1.27 -26.32 -26.92
C GLU A 91 -0.23 -26.61 -28.02
N ARG A 92 0.55 -27.67 -27.78
CA ARG A 92 1.65 -28.07 -28.67
C ARG A 92 1.50 -29.51 -29.11
N LEU A 93 1.81 -29.75 -30.43
CA LEU A 93 1.91 -31.08 -31.03
C LEU A 93 3.30 -31.18 -31.66
N PHE A 94 3.92 -32.33 -31.43
CA PHE A 94 5.26 -32.59 -31.94
C PHE A 94 5.18 -33.58 -33.12
N SER A 95 6.01 -33.39 -34.13
CA SER A 95 6.18 -34.30 -35.25
C SER A 95 4.87 -34.68 -35.92
N LEU A 96 3.97 -33.71 -36.17
CA LEU A 96 2.68 -33.92 -36.80
C LEU A 96 2.83 -33.88 -38.34
N GLN A 97 2.32 -34.90 -39.03
CA GLN A 97 2.28 -34.90 -40.46
C GLN A 97 1.06 -34.12 -40.98
N LEU A 98 1.24 -32.85 -41.30
CA LEU A 98 0.14 -31.98 -41.75
C LEU A 98 -0.45 -32.38 -43.08
N LEU A 99 0.37 -32.82 -44.04
CA LEU A 99 -0.02 -33.22 -45.38
C LEU A 99 0.26 -34.71 -45.59
N GLU A 100 -0.56 -35.41 -46.37
CA GLU A 100 -0.30 -36.79 -46.72
C GLU A 100 1.04 -36.97 -47.44
N GLY A 101 1.89 -37.81 -46.85
CA GLY A 101 3.26 -38.04 -47.37
C GLY A 101 4.21 -36.82 -47.29
N GLY A 102 3.79 -35.74 -46.63
CA GLY A 102 4.60 -34.52 -46.43
C GLY A 102 5.58 -34.62 -45.27
N PRO A 103 6.36 -33.57 -45.04
CA PRO A 103 7.28 -33.47 -43.90
C PRO A 103 6.53 -33.41 -42.57
N LEU A 104 7.25 -33.73 -41.49
CA LEU A 104 6.75 -33.55 -40.12
C LEU A 104 6.91 -32.10 -39.66
N PHE A 105 5.91 -31.63 -38.90
CA PHE A 105 5.88 -30.30 -38.33
C PHE A 105 5.69 -30.35 -36.81
N ASP A 106 6.33 -29.44 -36.13
CA ASP A 106 6.00 -29.08 -34.75
C ASP A 106 5.01 -27.92 -34.79
N VAL A 107 3.91 -28.06 -34.04
CA VAL A 107 2.73 -27.20 -34.19
C VAL A 107 2.35 -26.59 -32.84
N ALA A 108 2.06 -25.30 -32.82
CA ALA A 108 1.38 -24.63 -31.70
C ALA A 108 -0.02 -24.20 -32.13
N VAL A 109 -1.00 -24.36 -31.23
CA VAL A 109 -2.38 -23.96 -31.47
C VAL A 109 -2.95 -23.19 -30.29
N HIS A 110 -3.64 -22.10 -30.59
CA HIS A 110 -4.30 -21.25 -29.61
C HIS A 110 -5.48 -20.50 -30.19
N PHE A 111 -6.27 -19.84 -29.34
CA PHE A 111 -7.32 -18.96 -29.81
C PHE A 111 -6.82 -17.50 -29.91
N SER A 112 -7.28 -16.79 -30.93
CA SER A 112 -7.20 -15.33 -31.05
C SER A 112 -8.60 -14.80 -31.37
N GLY A 113 -9.29 -14.31 -30.36
CA GLY A 113 -10.70 -13.98 -30.47
C GLY A 113 -11.53 -15.22 -30.87
N ALA A 114 -12.25 -15.12 -31.98
CA ALA A 114 -13.05 -16.22 -32.51
C ALA A 114 -12.25 -17.14 -33.46
N LEU A 115 -10.99 -16.84 -33.74
CA LEU A 115 -10.17 -17.60 -34.67
C LEU A 115 -9.32 -18.63 -33.92
N VAL A 116 -9.12 -19.79 -34.55
CA VAL A 116 -8.11 -20.79 -34.15
C VAL A 116 -6.83 -20.49 -34.93
N VAL A 117 -5.76 -20.16 -34.25
CA VAL A 117 -4.46 -19.90 -34.86
C VAL A 117 -3.60 -21.16 -34.76
N ILE A 118 -3.05 -21.58 -35.86
CA ILE A 118 -2.14 -22.70 -36.00
C ILE A 118 -0.81 -22.16 -36.52
N GLU A 119 0.24 -22.33 -35.76
CA GLU A 119 1.60 -22.01 -36.11
C GLU A 119 2.39 -23.30 -36.28
N ALA A 120 3.14 -23.45 -37.34
CA ALA A 120 3.90 -24.67 -37.59
C ALA A 120 5.31 -24.36 -38.11
N GLU A 121 6.25 -25.17 -37.69
CA GLU A 121 7.64 -25.17 -38.18
C GLU A 121 8.06 -26.60 -38.50
N ARG A 122 9.11 -26.78 -39.29
CA ARG A 122 9.62 -28.12 -39.62
C ARG A 122 10.13 -28.80 -38.36
N ALA A 123 9.67 -30.03 -38.11
CA ALA A 123 10.08 -30.79 -36.94
C ALA A 123 11.60 -31.08 -37.01
N SER A 124 12.27 -30.95 -35.89
CA SER A 124 13.68 -31.37 -35.73
C SER A 124 13.77 -32.88 -35.59
N GLN A 125 14.88 -33.45 -36.12
CA GLN A 125 15.16 -34.87 -35.94
C GLN A 125 15.81 -35.18 -34.57
N ASP A 126 16.12 -34.15 -33.79
CA ASP A 126 16.70 -34.31 -32.46
C ASP A 126 15.63 -34.83 -31.44
N GLU A 127 15.78 -36.08 -31.07
CA GLU A 127 14.93 -36.71 -30.02
C GLU A 127 15.41 -36.27 -28.63
N MET A 128 15.05 -35.08 -28.22
CA MET A 128 15.25 -34.63 -26.84
C MET A 128 14.03 -35.01 -25.99
N GLU A 129 14.24 -35.82 -24.96
CA GLU A 129 13.22 -36.05 -23.96
C GLU A 129 13.11 -34.82 -23.02
N ALA A 130 12.21 -33.89 -23.33
CA ALA A 130 12.05 -32.63 -22.62
C ALA A 130 11.77 -32.83 -21.11
N SER A 131 10.97 -33.84 -20.75
CA SER A 131 10.59 -34.09 -19.37
C SER A 131 11.74 -34.53 -18.48
N SER A 132 12.62 -35.42 -18.93
CA SER A 132 13.79 -35.89 -18.20
C SER A 132 14.84 -34.78 -18.05
N THR A 133 15.00 -33.96 -19.11
CA THR A 133 15.90 -32.80 -19.09
C THR A 133 15.46 -31.78 -18.07
N VAL A 134 14.19 -31.35 -18.07
CA VAL A 134 13.63 -30.39 -17.11
C VAL A 134 13.73 -30.93 -15.68
N ARG A 135 13.40 -32.22 -15.46
CA ARG A 135 13.55 -32.85 -14.14
C ARG A 135 14.97 -32.75 -13.60
N SER A 136 15.97 -33.01 -14.44
CA SER A 136 17.38 -32.89 -14.08
C SER A 136 17.77 -31.45 -13.74
N MET A 137 17.28 -30.47 -14.51
CA MET A 137 17.50 -29.05 -14.26
C MET A 137 16.90 -28.61 -12.93
N VAL A 138 15.65 -28.97 -12.66
CA VAL A 138 14.94 -28.66 -11.41
C VAL A 138 15.62 -29.30 -10.19
N SER A 139 16.06 -30.57 -10.31
CA SER A 139 16.77 -31.26 -9.24
C SER A 139 18.07 -30.54 -8.83
N ARG A 140 18.80 -29.98 -9.79
CA ARG A 140 20.00 -29.17 -9.49
C ARG A 140 19.67 -27.87 -8.79
N LEU A 141 18.63 -27.16 -9.25
CA LEU A 141 18.19 -25.93 -8.59
C LEU A 141 17.78 -26.15 -7.13
N ALA A 142 17.13 -27.28 -6.83
CA ALA A 142 16.70 -27.62 -5.48
C ALA A 142 17.88 -27.76 -4.48
N GLN A 143 19.09 -28.03 -4.98
CA GLN A 143 20.30 -28.20 -4.17
C GLN A 143 21.06 -26.91 -3.88
N THR A 144 20.59 -25.77 -4.36
CA THR A 144 21.26 -24.49 -4.15
C THR A 144 20.94 -23.90 -2.78
N ASP A 145 21.96 -23.42 -2.06
CA ASP A 145 21.86 -22.97 -0.67
C ASP A 145 21.50 -21.48 -0.51
N SER A 146 21.61 -20.69 -1.58
CA SER A 146 21.36 -19.25 -1.53
C SER A 146 20.60 -18.76 -2.77
N MET A 147 19.92 -17.63 -2.63
CA MET A 147 19.21 -16.97 -3.73
C MET A 147 20.17 -16.63 -4.89
N ALA A 148 21.35 -16.12 -4.60
CA ALA A 148 22.35 -15.79 -5.63
C ALA A 148 22.85 -17.05 -6.38
N ALA A 149 23.04 -18.17 -5.69
CA ALA A 149 23.39 -19.44 -6.31
C ALA A 149 22.23 -19.98 -7.16
N PHE A 150 21.00 -19.90 -6.66
CA PHE A 150 19.78 -20.30 -7.36
C PHE A 150 19.60 -19.54 -8.70
N LEU A 151 19.68 -18.22 -8.66
CA LEU A 151 19.55 -17.37 -9.86
C LEU A 151 20.65 -17.66 -10.89
N ARG A 152 21.90 -17.78 -10.43
CA ARG A 152 23.05 -18.09 -11.28
C ARG A 152 22.95 -19.48 -11.91
N ASP A 153 22.51 -20.48 -11.15
CA ASP A 153 22.35 -21.83 -11.67
C ASP A 153 21.18 -21.89 -12.65
N GLY A 154 20.08 -21.16 -12.39
CA GLY A 154 18.99 -20.99 -13.35
C GLY A 154 19.48 -20.49 -14.71
N ALA A 155 20.29 -19.42 -14.73
CA ALA A 155 20.89 -18.90 -15.95
C ALA A 155 21.79 -19.93 -16.66
N ARG A 156 22.58 -20.73 -15.90
CA ARG A 156 23.43 -21.80 -16.43
C ARG A 156 22.61 -22.91 -17.06
N GLN A 157 21.53 -23.34 -16.44
CA GLN A 157 20.66 -24.41 -16.94
C GLN A 157 19.97 -23.96 -18.25
N VAL A 158 19.42 -22.74 -18.30
CA VAL A 158 18.82 -22.21 -19.53
C VAL A 158 19.87 -22.08 -20.62
N ARG A 159 21.08 -21.62 -20.31
CA ARG A 159 22.16 -21.52 -21.29
C ARG A 159 22.56 -22.90 -21.84
N ALA A 160 22.70 -23.91 -20.99
CA ALA A 160 23.03 -25.27 -21.40
C ALA A 160 21.93 -25.88 -22.29
N LEU A 161 20.66 -25.63 -21.99
CA LEU A 161 19.52 -26.13 -22.76
C LEU A 161 19.40 -25.48 -24.13
N THR A 162 19.50 -24.14 -24.18
CA THR A 162 19.23 -23.36 -25.40
C THR A 162 20.47 -23.13 -26.28
N GLY A 163 21.64 -23.22 -25.66
CA GLY A 163 22.94 -23.00 -26.29
C GLY A 163 23.20 -21.53 -26.70
N PHE A 164 22.52 -20.58 -26.08
CA PHE A 164 22.78 -19.16 -26.28
C PHE A 164 24.14 -18.76 -25.70
N ASP A 165 24.78 -17.74 -26.28
CA ASP A 165 26.10 -17.29 -25.85
C ASP A 165 26.05 -16.65 -24.46
N ARG A 166 24.98 -15.93 -24.14
CA ARG A 166 24.69 -15.26 -22.88
C ARG A 166 23.27 -15.54 -22.43
N VAL A 167 23.09 -15.84 -21.17
CA VAL A 167 21.79 -15.91 -20.51
C VAL A 167 21.87 -15.11 -19.21
N MET A 168 21.02 -14.13 -19.08
CA MET A 168 20.90 -13.23 -17.93
C MET A 168 19.61 -13.52 -17.17
N VAL A 169 19.65 -13.44 -15.85
CA VAL A 169 18.46 -13.22 -15.03
C VAL A 169 18.35 -11.71 -14.83
N TYR A 170 17.38 -11.13 -15.48
CA TYR A 170 17.08 -9.71 -15.46
C TYR A 170 15.90 -9.47 -14.52
N ARG A 171 16.09 -8.68 -13.47
CA ARG A 171 15.07 -8.37 -12.44
C ARG A 171 14.54 -6.96 -12.65
N PHE A 172 13.22 -6.78 -12.62
CA PHE A 172 12.60 -5.46 -12.61
C PHE A 172 12.56 -4.86 -11.21
N ALA A 173 12.98 -3.60 -11.08
CA ALA A 173 12.81 -2.81 -9.87
C ALA A 173 11.42 -2.17 -9.80
N GLN A 174 11.04 -1.63 -8.64
CA GLN A 174 9.75 -0.95 -8.44
C GLN A 174 9.58 0.28 -9.35
N GLY A 175 10.68 0.99 -9.68
CA GLY A 175 10.70 2.11 -10.61
C GLY A 175 10.56 1.71 -12.08
N GLY A 176 10.58 0.42 -12.37
CA GLY A 176 10.49 -0.13 -13.72
C GLY A 176 11.83 -0.26 -14.45
N ASP A 177 12.92 0.25 -13.92
CA ASP A 177 14.28 -0.09 -14.37
C ASP A 177 14.58 -1.56 -14.07
N GLY A 178 15.61 -2.11 -14.69
CA GLY A 178 15.98 -3.49 -14.48
C GLY A 178 17.46 -3.66 -14.24
N GLU A 179 17.80 -4.74 -13.55
CA GLU A 179 19.17 -5.10 -13.18
C GLU A 179 19.48 -6.54 -13.60
N VAL A 180 20.68 -6.78 -14.09
CA VAL A 180 21.19 -8.15 -14.33
C VAL A 180 21.71 -8.73 -13.02
N VAL A 181 20.86 -9.52 -12.34
CA VAL A 181 21.15 -10.11 -11.00
C VAL A 181 21.88 -11.43 -11.06
N ALA A 182 21.91 -12.10 -12.22
CA ALA A 182 22.73 -13.28 -12.46
C ALA A 182 23.01 -13.43 -13.96
N GLU A 183 24.11 -14.09 -14.30
CA GLU A 183 24.52 -14.29 -15.68
C GLU A 183 25.26 -15.61 -15.87
N ALA A 184 25.05 -16.23 -17.03
CA ALA A 184 25.86 -17.32 -17.57
C ALA A 184 26.27 -16.97 -19.00
N LEU A 185 27.56 -16.92 -19.27
CA LEU A 185 28.09 -16.48 -20.56
C LEU A 185 29.16 -17.43 -21.12
N ARG A 186 29.34 -17.39 -22.43
CA ARG A 186 30.45 -18.08 -23.13
C ARG A 186 31.76 -17.36 -22.77
N PRO A 187 32.86 -18.09 -22.62
CA PRO A 187 34.18 -17.46 -22.44
C PRO A 187 34.49 -16.47 -23.55
N GLY A 188 35.10 -15.33 -23.19
CA GLY A 188 35.54 -14.29 -24.11
C GLY A 188 34.52 -13.20 -24.43
N ILE A 189 33.34 -13.21 -23.81
CA ILE A 189 32.35 -12.11 -23.90
C ILE A 189 32.35 -11.28 -22.62
N GLU A 190 32.14 -9.98 -22.77
CA GLU A 190 32.02 -9.05 -21.64
C GLU A 190 30.80 -9.36 -20.76
N SER A 191 30.96 -9.25 -19.45
CA SER A 191 29.87 -9.48 -18.49
C SER A 191 28.96 -8.27 -18.34
N PHE A 192 27.64 -8.51 -18.29
CA PHE A 192 26.61 -7.51 -17.98
C PHE A 192 26.11 -7.62 -16.55
N PHE A 193 26.70 -8.50 -15.75
CA PHE A 193 26.33 -8.68 -14.35
C PHE A 193 26.41 -7.35 -13.56
N GLY A 194 25.35 -7.01 -12.87
CA GLY A 194 25.21 -5.76 -12.11
C GLY A 194 24.99 -4.51 -12.96
N LEU A 195 24.73 -4.64 -14.28
CA LEU A 195 24.32 -3.51 -15.11
C LEU A 195 22.84 -3.24 -14.95
N HIS A 196 22.51 -1.95 -14.85
CA HIS A 196 21.15 -1.43 -14.85
C HIS A 196 20.74 -0.97 -16.25
N TYR A 197 19.45 -1.17 -16.54
CA TYR A 197 18.80 -0.76 -17.77
C TYR A 197 17.58 0.10 -17.43
N PRO A 198 17.39 1.27 -18.04
CA PRO A 198 16.26 2.13 -17.72
C PRO A 198 14.92 1.50 -18.13
N ALA A 199 13.85 1.90 -17.46
CA ALA A 199 12.48 1.42 -17.70
C ALA A 199 12.04 1.57 -19.17
N SER A 200 12.60 2.54 -19.88
CA SER A 200 12.31 2.83 -21.28
C SER A 200 12.79 1.77 -22.28
N ASP A 201 13.72 0.87 -21.87
CA ASP A 201 14.21 -0.20 -22.75
C ASP A 201 13.20 -1.33 -22.92
N ILE A 202 12.33 -1.55 -21.90
CA ILE A 202 11.24 -2.52 -21.96
C ILE A 202 9.94 -1.80 -21.60
N PRO A 203 9.23 -1.22 -22.58
CA PRO A 203 8.03 -0.41 -22.35
C PRO A 203 6.87 -1.22 -21.80
N GLN A 204 5.86 -0.54 -21.24
CA GLN A 204 4.75 -1.18 -20.50
C GLN A 204 3.96 -2.18 -21.37
N GLN A 205 3.71 -1.89 -22.65
CA GLN A 205 3.01 -2.81 -23.55
C GLN A 205 3.79 -4.12 -23.75
N ALA A 206 5.14 -4.05 -23.80
CA ALA A 206 5.97 -5.24 -23.90
C ALA A 206 5.90 -6.07 -22.60
N ARG A 207 5.90 -5.41 -21.44
CA ARG A 207 5.75 -6.09 -20.13
C ARG A 207 4.39 -6.76 -19.98
N ALA A 208 3.32 -6.13 -20.47
CA ALA A 208 1.98 -6.73 -20.49
C ALA A 208 1.94 -8.00 -21.35
N LEU A 209 2.64 -8.00 -22.50
CA LEU A 209 2.76 -9.19 -23.34
C LEU A 209 3.59 -10.30 -22.69
N TYR A 210 4.64 -9.98 -21.93
CA TYR A 210 5.44 -10.96 -21.21
C TYR A 210 4.65 -11.68 -20.09
N LEU A 211 3.56 -11.08 -19.59
CA LEU A 211 2.64 -11.75 -18.66
C LEU A 211 1.70 -12.73 -19.37
N ARG A 212 1.26 -12.41 -20.59
CA ARG A 212 0.34 -13.26 -21.38
C ARG A 212 1.07 -14.37 -22.12
N ASN A 213 2.20 -14.05 -22.75
CA ASN A 213 3.07 -14.99 -23.47
C ASN A 213 4.44 -15.01 -22.80
N ILE A 214 4.65 -16.03 -21.96
CA ILE A 214 5.84 -16.16 -21.13
C ILE A 214 7.12 -16.49 -21.91
N PHE A 215 6.99 -16.76 -23.21
CA PHE A 215 8.09 -17.19 -24.05
C PHE A 215 8.16 -16.36 -25.34
N ARG A 216 9.32 -15.80 -25.66
CA ARG A 216 9.54 -15.02 -26.87
C ARG A 216 10.87 -15.38 -27.51
N VAL A 217 10.87 -15.68 -28.80
CA VAL A 217 12.08 -15.96 -29.60
C VAL A 217 12.21 -14.98 -30.75
N ILE A 218 13.44 -14.57 -31.05
CA ILE A 218 13.88 -13.87 -32.25
C ILE A 218 15.00 -14.73 -32.82
N ALA A 219 14.69 -15.47 -33.88
CA ALA A 219 15.60 -16.47 -34.43
C ALA A 219 16.75 -15.84 -35.22
N ASP A 220 16.47 -14.77 -35.92
CA ASP A 220 17.42 -14.00 -36.71
C ASP A 220 16.97 -12.54 -36.77
N VAL A 221 17.80 -11.65 -36.26
CA VAL A 221 17.55 -10.21 -36.20
C VAL A 221 17.52 -9.58 -37.59
N ASP A 222 18.21 -10.19 -38.56
CA ASP A 222 18.32 -9.68 -39.93
C ASP A 222 17.31 -10.31 -40.87
N ALA A 223 16.56 -11.32 -40.46
CA ALA A 223 15.58 -11.97 -41.29
C ALA A 223 14.39 -11.03 -41.61
N PRO A 224 13.99 -10.94 -42.91
CA PRO A 224 12.85 -10.11 -43.30
C PRO A 224 11.55 -10.71 -42.69
N PRO A 225 10.63 -9.88 -42.14
CA PRO A 225 9.35 -10.35 -41.70
C PRO A 225 8.45 -10.79 -42.85
N VAL A 226 7.64 -11.82 -42.60
CA VAL A 226 6.69 -12.40 -43.58
C VAL A 226 5.28 -11.91 -43.26
N PRO A 227 4.56 -11.28 -44.20
CA PRO A 227 3.21 -10.79 -43.95
C PRO A 227 2.19 -11.92 -43.79
N VAL A 228 1.20 -11.71 -42.95
CA VAL A 228 -0.01 -12.51 -42.80
C VAL A 228 -1.09 -11.90 -43.69
N VAL A 229 -1.68 -12.67 -44.58
CA VAL A 229 -2.70 -12.23 -45.54
C VAL A 229 -4.04 -12.90 -45.31
N PRO A 230 -5.15 -12.11 -45.40
CA PRO A 230 -5.20 -10.65 -45.47
C PRO A 230 -4.73 -10.02 -44.14
N GLN A 231 -4.13 -8.82 -44.22
CA GLN A 231 -3.69 -8.10 -43.01
C GLN A 231 -4.86 -7.70 -42.10
N LEU A 232 -5.96 -7.23 -42.73
CA LEU A 232 -7.17 -6.85 -42.04
C LEU A 232 -8.31 -7.80 -42.45
N ASP A 233 -9.21 -8.04 -41.52
CA ASP A 233 -10.46 -8.75 -41.80
C ASP A 233 -11.47 -7.81 -42.54
N PRO A 234 -12.61 -8.34 -43.01
CA PRO A 234 -13.64 -7.53 -43.65
C PRO A 234 -14.20 -6.39 -42.77
N ALA A 235 -14.03 -6.47 -41.46
CA ALA A 235 -14.41 -5.42 -40.50
C ALA A 235 -13.29 -4.42 -40.23
N GLY A 236 -12.12 -4.58 -40.84
CA GLY A 236 -10.95 -3.71 -40.68
C GLY A 236 -10.10 -4.04 -39.46
N ALA A 237 -10.30 -5.19 -38.78
CA ALA A 237 -9.53 -5.58 -37.61
C ALA A 237 -8.29 -6.41 -37.98
N ALA A 238 -7.17 -6.10 -37.34
CA ALA A 238 -5.94 -6.89 -37.45
C ALA A 238 -6.02 -8.16 -36.58
N LEU A 239 -5.19 -9.18 -36.90
CA LEU A 239 -5.07 -10.38 -36.07
C LEU A 239 -4.31 -10.05 -34.77
N ASP A 240 -4.89 -10.35 -33.58
CA ASP A 240 -4.15 -10.33 -32.33
C ASP A 240 -3.18 -11.54 -32.29
N MET A 241 -1.90 -11.25 -32.36
CA MET A 241 -0.80 -12.21 -32.37
C MET A 241 -0.10 -12.30 -31.00
N SER A 242 -0.74 -11.87 -29.93
CA SER A 242 -0.15 -11.85 -28.58
C SER A 242 0.45 -13.20 -28.17
N LEU A 243 -0.22 -14.30 -28.52
CA LEU A 243 0.20 -15.67 -28.19
C LEU A 243 1.06 -16.33 -29.25
N CYS A 244 1.22 -15.69 -30.43
CA CYS A 244 1.97 -16.28 -31.52
C CYS A 244 3.47 -16.36 -31.21
N LEU A 245 4.04 -17.54 -31.32
CA LEU A 245 5.48 -17.81 -31.19
C LEU A 245 6.27 -17.26 -32.36
N THR A 246 5.69 -17.31 -33.55
CA THR A 246 6.31 -16.84 -34.81
C THR A 246 6.16 -15.34 -35.02
N ARG A 247 5.33 -14.63 -34.28
CA ARG A 247 5.08 -13.19 -34.42
C ARG A 247 6.39 -12.41 -34.63
N ALA A 248 6.46 -11.55 -35.64
CA ALA A 248 7.58 -10.64 -35.85
C ALA A 248 7.72 -9.63 -34.69
N VAL A 249 8.76 -8.86 -34.67
CA VAL A 249 9.14 -7.96 -33.58
C VAL A 249 9.14 -6.53 -34.10
N SER A 250 8.82 -5.58 -33.23
CA SER A 250 8.93 -4.15 -33.52
C SER A 250 10.27 -3.81 -34.19
N PRO A 251 10.28 -3.05 -35.28
CA PRO A 251 11.53 -2.58 -35.93
C PRO A 251 12.46 -1.85 -34.94
N ILE A 252 11.91 -1.11 -33.97
CA ILE A 252 12.69 -0.40 -32.95
C ILE A 252 13.46 -1.41 -32.08
N HIS A 253 12.81 -2.50 -31.70
CA HIS A 253 13.48 -3.54 -30.90
C HIS A 253 14.52 -4.31 -31.69
N ILE A 254 14.29 -4.54 -32.99
CA ILE A 254 15.27 -5.11 -33.88
C ILE A 254 16.50 -4.19 -33.99
N GLU A 255 16.31 -2.89 -34.19
CA GLU A 255 17.39 -1.90 -34.19
C GLU A 255 18.18 -1.90 -32.86
N TYR A 256 17.48 -1.99 -31.71
CA TYR A 256 18.08 -2.11 -30.40
C TYR A 256 19.02 -3.33 -30.30
N LEU A 257 18.55 -4.51 -30.74
CA LEU A 257 19.36 -5.74 -30.74
C LEU A 257 20.56 -5.65 -31.69
N ARG A 258 20.39 -5.03 -32.86
CA ARG A 258 21.49 -4.77 -33.79
C ARG A 258 22.55 -3.88 -33.17
N ASN A 259 22.14 -2.81 -32.46
CA ASN A 259 23.08 -1.92 -31.78
C ASN A 259 23.85 -2.64 -30.66
N MET A 260 23.29 -3.70 -30.08
CA MET A 260 23.96 -4.59 -29.13
C MET A 260 24.84 -5.66 -29.81
N GLY A 261 24.85 -5.76 -31.15
CA GLY A 261 25.52 -6.81 -31.86
C GLY A 261 24.89 -8.20 -31.70
N VAL A 262 23.60 -8.27 -31.31
CA VAL A 262 22.89 -9.52 -31.07
C VAL A 262 22.24 -10.01 -32.36
N GLY A 263 22.55 -11.25 -32.77
CA GLY A 263 21.98 -11.89 -33.95
C GLY A 263 20.69 -12.67 -33.67
N ALA A 264 20.53 -13.18 -32.45
CA ALA A 264 19.30 -13.87 -32.01
C ALA A 264 19.02 -13.62 -30.53
N SER A 265 17.74 -13.59 -30.15
CA SER A 265 17.32 -13.35 -28.78
C SER A 265 16.22 -14.32 -28.34
N LEU A 266 16.20 -14.66 -27.06
CA LEU A 266 15.18 -15.47 -26.42
C LEU A 266 14.86 -14.88 -25.05
N SER A 267 13.59 -14.70 -24.74
CA SER A 267 13.15 -14.24 -23.43
C SER A 267 12.16 -15.25 -22.83
N ILE A 268 12.35 -15.56 -21.53
CA ILE A 268 11.42 -16.39 -20.74
C ILE A 268 11.02 -15.56 -19.52
N SER A 269 9.74 -15.37 -19.33
CA SER A 269 9.20 -14.60 -18.22
C SER A 269 9.37 -15.33 -16.89
N ILE A 270 9.78 -14.59 -15.85
CA ILE A 270 9.80 -15.04 -14.47
C ILE A 270 8.66 -14.31 -13.76
N ILE A 271 7.63 -15.07 -13.37
CA ILE A 271 6.40 -14.55 -12.79
C ILE A 271 6.30 -15.01 -11.35
N VAL A 272 6.20 -14.05 -10.42
CA VAL A 272 6.06 -14.29 -8.99
C VAL A 272 4.79 -13.58 -8.50
N GLN A 273 3.90 -14.31 -7.84
CA GLN A 273 2.61 -13.78 -7.35
C GLN A 273 1.78 -13.07 -8.44
N GLY A 274 1.80 -13.60 -9.66
CA GLY A 274 1.09 -13.02 -10.80
C GLY A 274 1.69 -11.73 -11.37
N LYS A 275 2.86 -11.30 -10.90
CA LYS A 275 3.60 -10.12 -11.38
C LYS A 275 4.84 -10.53 -12.15
N LEU A 276 5.20 -9.76 -13.15
CA LEU A 276 6.45 -9.93 -13.88
C LEU A 276 7.62 -9.51 -12.97
N TRP A 277 8.26 -10.51 -12.35
CA TRP A 277 9.42 -10.31 -11.50
C TRP A 277 10.68 -10.00 -12.32
N GLY A 278 10.83 -10.70 -13.44
CA GLY A 278 12.00 -10.58 -14.29
C GLY A 278 11.91 -11.42 -15.55
N LEU A 279 13.04 -11.56 -16.22
CA LEU A 279 13.20 -12.36 -17.44
C LEU A 279 14.49 -13.19 -17.38
N PHE A 280 14.47 -14.40 -17.93
CA PHE A 280 15.68 -14.93 -18.55
C PHE A 280 15.84 -14.22 -19.90
N ALA A 281 16.81 -13.34 -20.03
CA ALA A 281 17.14 -12.67 -21.29
C ALA A 281 18.37 -13.36 -21.91
N CYS A 282 18.17 -13.98 -23.06
CA CYS A 282 19.18 -14.78 -23.74
C CYS A 282 19.60 -14.08 -25.03
N HIS A 283 20.91 -13.92 -25.24
CA HIS A 283 21.48 -13.32 -26.45
C HIS A 283 22.46 -14.28 -27.12
N HIS A 284 22.40 -14.32 -28.46
CA HIS A 284 23.36 -15.03 -29.29
C HIS A 284 23.88 -14.08 -30.38
N TYR A 285 25.16 -14.14 -30.70
CA TYR A 285 25.79 -13.19 -31.62
C TYR A 285 25.75 -13.61 -33.09
N ALA A 286 25.00 -14.67 -33.41
CA ALA A 286 24.65 -15.14 -34.72
C ALA A 286 23.19 -15.59 -34.75
N PRO A 287 22.53 -15.79 -35.89
CA PRO A 287 21.22 -16.39 -35.98
C PRO A 287 21.16 -17.72 -35.22
N ARG A 288 20.11 -17.92 -34.38
CA ARG A 288 19.94 -19.15 -33.63
C ARG A 288 18.46 -19.38 -33.30
N LEU A 289 17.99 -20.58 -33.68
CA LEU A 289 16.68 -21.08 -33.31
C LEU A 289 16.86 -22.41 -32.53
N PRO A 290 16.65 -22.46 -31.21
CA PRO A 290 16.59 -23.73 -30.51
C PRO A 290 15.41 -24.56 -31.05
N THR A 291 15.52 -25.90 -31.02
CA THR A 291 14.44 -26.77 -31.49
C THR A 291 13.14 -26.52 -30.72
N PHE A 292 12.02 -26.89 -31.32
CA PHE A 292 10.70 -26.73 -30.69
C PHE A 292 10.63 -27.42 -29.31
N ALA A 293 11.24 -28.61 -29.20
CA ALA A 293 11.36 -29.35 -27.95
C ALA A 293 12.21 -28.61 -26.90
N GLN A 294 13.37 -28.04 -27.31
CA GLN A 294 14.20 -27.22 -26.40
C GLN A 294 13.47 -25.99 -25.90
N ARG A 295 12.74 -25.30 -26.79
CA ARG A 295 11.92 -24.13 -26.41
C ARG A 295 10.80 -24.51 -25.46
N SER A 296 10.10 -25.61 -25.71
CA SER A 296 9.05 -26.12 -24.80
C SER A 296 9.60 -26.53 -23.42
N ALA A 297 10.79 -27.16 -23.40
CA ALA A 297 11.48 -27.47 -22.16
C ALA A 297 11.93 -26.21 -21.40
N ALA A 298 12.43 -25.19 -22.11
CA ALA A 298 12.85 -23.92 -21.53
C ALA A 298 11.66 -23.15 -20.91
N GLU A 299 10.51 -23.16 -21.56
CA GLU A 299 9.28 -22.57 -21.07
C GLU A 299 8.80 -23.28 -19.79
N LEU A 300 8.69 -24.61 -19.81
CA LEU A 300 8.34 -25.39 -18.63
C LEU A 300 9.31 -25.18 -17.48
N PHE A 301 10.62 -25.14 -17.77
CA PHE A 301 11.63 -24.83 -16.76
C PHE A 301 11.43 -23.43 -16.18
N GLY A 302 11.13 -22.40 -17.00
CA GLY A 302 10.87 -21.04 -16.56
C GLY A 302 9.66 -20.96 -15.60
N GLN A 303 8.60 -21.71 -15.88
CA GLN A 303 7.42 -21.80 -15.00
C GLN A 303 7.78 -22.42 -13.63
N ILE A 304 8.50 -23.55 -13.65
CA ILE A 304 8.93 -24.23 -12.41
C ILE A 304 9.93 -23.34 -11.65
N PHE A 305 10.87 -22.69 -12.35
CA PHE A 305 11.80 -21.74 -11.76
C PHE A 305 11.07 -20.59 -11.04
N SER A 306 10.03 -20.02 -11.67
CA SER A 306 9.20 -18.98 -11.08
C SER A 306 8.52 -19.44 -9.79
N MET A 307 7.95 -20.65 -9.79
CA MET A 307 7.34 -21.26 -8.59
C MET A 307 8.38 -21.50 -7.46
N MET A 308 9.56 -21.98 -7.82
CA MET A 308 10.64 -22.20 -6.84
C MET A 308 11.18 -20.88 -6.28
N LEU A 309 11.31 -19.86 -7.12
CA LEU A 309 11.70 -18.51 -6.71
C LEU A 309 10.69 -17.95 -5.72
N GLU A 310 9.39 -18.02 -6.04
CA GLU A 310 8.32 -17.60 -5.14
C GLU A 310 8.35 -18.33 -3.80
N SER A 311 8.57 -19.64 -3.82
CA SER A 311 8.69 -20.43 -2.60
C SER A 311 9.89 -19.98 -1.74
N ARG A 312 11.03 -19.67 -2.37
CA ARG A 312 12.24 -19.18 -1.67
C ARG A 312 12.04 -17.78 -1.10
N GLU A 313 11.46 -16.86 -1.86
CA GLU A 313 11.15 -15.52 -1.37
C GLU A 313 10.16 -15.55 -0.19
N ARG A 314 9.18 -16.46 -0.23
CA ARG A 314 8.27 -16.69 0.90
C ARG A 314 9.00 -17.26 2.13
N ALA A 315 9.90 -18.21 1.92
CA ALA A 315 10.69 -18.80 3.02
C ALA A 315 11.62 -17.75 3.67
N GLU A 316 12.32 -16.95 2.86
CA GLU A 316 13.13 -15.82 3.36
C GLU A 316 12.27 -14.83 4.15
N THR A 317 11.07 -14.51 3.61
CA THR A 317 10.12 -13.62 4.31
C THR A 317 9.69 -14.21 5.64
N ALA A 318 9.34 -15.49 5.70
CA ALA A 318 8.92 -16.15 6.94
C ALA A 318 10.06 -16.23 7.99
N ASP A 319 11.29 -16.43 7.55
CA ASP A 319 12.47 -16.39 8.44
C ASP A 319 12.66 -14.99 9.04
N TYR A 320 12.56 -13.94 8.20
CA TYR A 320 12.60 -12.56 8.67
C TYR A 320 11.46 -12.22 9.66
N GLU A 321 10.24 -12.66 9.37
CA GLU A 321 9.10 -12.49 10.29
C GLU A 321 9.29 -13.24 11.61
N GLY A 322 9.92 -14.44 11.55
CA GLY A 322 10.29 -15.21 12.74
C GLY A 322 11.30 -14.44 13.62
N LYS A 323 12.34 -13.90 12.99
CA LYS A 323 13.34 -13.07 13.69
C LYS A 323 12.71 -11.78 14.27
N ALA A 324 11.82 -11.13 13.51
CA ALA A 324 11.12 -9.95 13.97
C ALA A 324 10.30 -10.21 15.23
N ARG A 325 9.56 -11.33 15.28
CA ARG A 325 8.80 -11.74 16.47
C ARG A 325 9.72 -12.01 17.67
N GLN A 326 10.82 -12.71 17.47
CA GLN A 326 11.79 -12.94 18.55
C GLN A 326 12.36 -11.63 19.12
N VAL A 327 12.67 -10.66 18.25
CA VAL A 327 13.12 -9.33 18.68
C VAL A 327 12.02 -8.59 19.42
N ALA A 328 10.79 -8.62 18.90
CA ALA A 328 9.62 -8.01 19.54
C ALA A 328 9.35 -8.63 20.93
N ASP A 329 9.39 -9.95 21.07
CA ASP A 329 9.20 -10.65 22.35
C ASP A 329 10.30 -10.29 23.37
N ARG A 330 11.56 -10.17 22.92
CA ARG A 330 12.68 -9.73 23.78
C ARG A 330 12.50 -8.29 24.25
N LEU A 331 12.06 -7.39 23.36
CA LEU A 331 11.75 -5.99 23.69
C LEU A 331 10.62 -5.92 24.73
N LEU A 332 9.51 -6.62 24.47
CA LEU A 332 8.36 -6.68 25.38
C LEU A 332 8.76 -7.18 26.76
N ALA A 333 9.53 -8.28 26.84
CA ALA A 333 9.95 -8.86 28.10
C ALA A 333 10.91 -7.96 28.89
N ALA A 334 11.83 -7.28 28.21
CA ALA A 334 12.81 -6.40 28.86
C ALA A 334 12.16 -5.10 29.36
N VAL A 335 11.34 -4.46 28.53
CA VAL A 335 10.68 -3.19 28.88
C VAL A 335 9.60 -3.39 29.93
N ALA A 336 8.97 -4.57 30.00
CA ALA A 336 8.04 -4.89 31.10
C ALA A 336 8.75 -4.97 32.47
N GLN A 337 10.07 -5.19 32.50
CA GLN A 337 10.87 -5.18 33.73
C GLN A 337 11.45 -3.80 34.04
N ASP A 338 11.83 -3.05 33.02
CA ASP A 338 12.43 -1.72 33.14
C ASP A 338 12.02 -0.84 31.96
N SER A 339 11.10 0.10 32.22
CA SER A 339 10.55 1.00 31.21
C SER A 339 11.57 2.02 30.69
N GLU A 340 12.60 2.36 31.47
CA GLU A 340 13.66 3.29 31.06
C GLU A 340 14.48 2.77 29.88
N LEU A 341 14.45 1.47 29.61
CA LEU A 341 15.13 0.87 28.46
C LEU A 341 14.62 1.40 27.11
N LEU A 342 13.36 1.84 27.02
CA LEU A 342 12.84 2.49 25.81
C LEU A 342 13.51 3.81 25.49
N HIS A 343 14.02 4.54 26.49
CA HIS A 343 14.77 5.77 26.32
C HIS A 343 16.26 5.54 26.04
N ASN A 344 16.72 4.29 26.05
CA ASN A 344 18.11 3.95 25.83
C ASN A 344 18.36 3.54 24.38
N ALA A 345 18.78 4.53 23.56
CA ALA A 345 19.08 4.30 22.13
C ALA A 345 20.13 3.19 21.90
N GLY A 346 21.17 3.11 22.74
CA GLY A 346 22.22 2.08 22.60
C GLY A 346 21.66 0.66 22.77
N TRP A 347 20.87 0.45 23.81
CA TRP A 347 20.24 -0.85 24.06
C TRP A 347 19.25 -1.24 22.97
N LEU A 348 18.45 -0.31 22.45
CA LEU A 348 17.54 -0.57 21.33
C LEU A 348 18.31 -0.91 20.06
N GLY A 349 19.42 -0.20 19.79
CA GLY A 349 20.32 -0.51 18.68
C GLY A 349 20.85 -1.92 18.74
N ASP A 350 21.38 -2.35 19.89
CA ASP A 350 21.93 -3.71 20.08
C ASP A 350 20.91 -4.82 19.79
N ILE A 351 19.63 -4.56 20.01
CA ILE A 351 18.57 -5.53 19.71
C ILE A 351 18.09 -5.47 18.27
N ILE A 352 17.96 -4.28 17.70
CA ILE A 352 17.33 -4.07 16.38
C ILE A 352 18.33 -4.32 15.25
N PHE A 353 19.61 -3.98 15.41
CA PHE A 353 20.61 -4.06 14.34
C PHE A 353 20.90 -5.48 13.85
N ASP A 354 20.65 -6.51 14.65
CA ASP A 354 20.73 -7.92 14.24
C ASP A 354 19.72 -8.26 13.12
N THR A 355 18.59 -7.52 13.07
CA THR A 355 17.50 -7.77 12.11
C THR A 355 17.34 -6.67 11.08
N ILE A 356 17.60 -5.40 11.47
CA ILE A 356 17.60 -4.24 10.58
C ILE A 356 18.98 -3.58 10.73
N PRO A 357 19.98 -3.97 9.93
CA PRO A 357 21.29 -3.37 9.98
C PRO A 357 21.23 -1.86 9.76
N ALA A 358 21.79 -1.10 10.69
CA ALA A 358 21.88 0.35 10.61
C ALA A 358 23.18 0.81 11.28
N ASP A 359 23.63 2.03 10.98
CA ASP A 359 24.86 2.59 11.49
C ASP A 359 24.64 3.41 12.77
N GLY A 360 23.39 3.84 12.98
CA GLY A 360 22.98 4.60 14.16
C GLY A 360 21.50 4.48 14.46
N VAL A 361 21.13 4.78 15.70
CA VAL A 361 19.75 4.81 16.18
C VAL A 361 19.51 6.04 17.03
N GLY A 362 18.36 6.67 16.84
CA GLY A 362 17.86 7.75 17.68
C GLY A 362 16.47 7.44 18.19
N VAL A 363 16.21 7.78 19.42
CA VAL A 363 14.94 7.61 20.10
C VAL A 363 14.41 8.98 20.51
N TYR A 364 13.15 9.22 20.22
CA TYR A 364 12.43 10.41 20.63
C TYR A 364 11.13 9.97 21.30
N ILE A 365 11.03 10.11 22.60
CA ILE A 365 9.88 9.74 23.42
C ILE A 365 9.62 10.82 24.45
N ASP A 366 8.39 11.28 24.61
CA ASP A 366 7.95 12.28 25.57
C ASP A 366 8.81 13.58 25.57
N GLY A 367 9.26 13.99 24.38
CA GLY A 367 10.11 15.18 24.21
C GLY A 367 11.59 14.97 24.57
N GLN A 368 11.97 13.79 25.05
CA GLN A 368 13.36 13.43 25.32
C GLN A 368 13.98 12.74 24.11
N MET A 369 15.25 13.02 23.86
CA MET A 369 15.99 12.39 22.78
C MET A 369 17.24 11.69 23.30
N THR A 370 17.51 10.50 22.74
CA THR A 370 18.76 9.77 22.96
C THR A 370 19.27 9.24 21.64
N LEU A 371 20.59 9.29 21.46
CA LEU A 371 21.27 8.95 20.21
C LEU A 371 22.37 7.94 20.49
N SER A 372 22.59 6.98 19.58
CA SER A 372 23.67 6.00 19.66
C SER A 372 24.16 5.59 18.27
N GLY A 373 25.46 5.37 18.12
CA GLY A 373 26.09 5.05 16.86
C GLY A 373 26.31 6.28 15.96
N LEU A 374 26.33 6.08 14.64
CA LEU A 374 26.44 7.18 13.66
C LEU A 374 25.09 7.87 13.49
N THR A 375 24.94 9.02 14.13
CA THR A 375 23.70 9.80 14.11
C THR A 375 23.97 11.26 13.75
N PRO A 376 22.97 12.00 13.25
CA PRO A 376 23.05 13.47 13.21
C PRO A 376 23.14 14.03 14.62
N ASP A 377 23.52 15.31 14.75
CA ASP A 377 23.46 16.00 16.05
C ASP A 377 22.01 16.24 16.51
N GLU A 378 21.85 16.66 17.78
CA GLU A 378 20.51 16.83 18.39
C GLU A 378 19.62 17.82 17.61
N THR A 379 20.20 18.90 17.07
CA THR A 379 19.46 19.93 16.31
C THR A 379 18.94 19.34 14.98
N ALA A 380 19.79 18.63 14.26
CA ALA A 380 19.44 17.95 13.02
C ALA A 380 18.45 16.81 13.25
N PHE A 381 18.63 16.07 14.35
CA PHE A 381 17.68 15.01 14.75
C PHE A 381 16.28 15.59 15.03
N ALA A 382 16.19 16.68 15.79
CA ALA A 382 14.91 17.36 16.02
C ALA A 382 14.24 17.85 14.72
N ALA A 383 15.04 18.35 13.75
CA ALA A 383 14.53 18.74 12.44
C ALA A 383 13.95 17.54 11.66
N ILE A 384 14.59 16.35 11.76
CA ILE A 384 14.11 15.13 11.13
C ILE A 384 12.78 14.69 11.79
N VAL A 385 12.68 14.71 13.14
CA VAL A 385 11.43 14.38 13.86
C VAL A 385 10.31 15.34 13.45
N ASN A 386 10.57 16.63 13.38
CA ASN A 386 9.60 17.63 12.92
C ASN A 386 9.14 17.38 11.47
N MET A 387 10.08 17.02 10.59
CA MET A 387 9.74 16.63 9.21
C MET A 387 8.85 15.38 9.19
N MET A 388 9.20 14.33 9.97
CA MET A 388 8.41 13.10 10.05
C MET A 388 6.97 13.37 10.53
N ASN A 389 6.78 14.28 11.48
CA ASN A 389 5.45 14.69 11.93
C ASN A 389 4.61 15.35 10.84
N ARG A 390 5.22 15.96 9.81
CA ARG A 390 4.52 16.58 8.68
C ARG A 390 4.20 15.59 7.55
N VAL A 391 5.09 14.63 7.30
CA VAL A 391 5.04 13.74 6.13
C VAL A 391 4.35 12.42 6.42
N ALA A 392 4.55 11.84 7.59
CA ALA A 392 4.17 10.46 7.85
C ALA A 392 2.73 10.30 8.35
N ALA A 393 1.93 9.54 7.63
CA ALA A 393 0.82 8.79 8.21
C ALA A 393 1.37 7.73 9.18
N SER A 394 0.58 7.24 10.14
CA SER A 394 0.92 6.29 11.21
C SER A 394 1.56 4.96 10.76
N GLN A 395 2.48 5.00 9.79
CA GLN A 395 3.16 3.87 9.17
C GLN A 395 4.67 4.09 9.25
N VAL A 396 5.44 3.00 9.14
CA VAL A 396 6.89 3.07 8.98
C VAL A 396 7.22 3.87 7.71
N TYR A 397 8.13 4.82 7.87
CA TYR A 397 8.61 5.65 6.77
C TYR A 397 10.08 5.38 6.49
N THR A 398 10.48 5.38 5.23
CA THR A 398 11.89 5.20 4.85
C THR A 398 12.27 6.05 3.66
N THR A 399 13.53 6.50 3.66
CA THR A 399 14.21 7.08 2.50
C THR A 399 15.69 6.70 2.53
N ASP A 400 16.28 6.50 1.38
CA ASP A 400 17.71 6.30 1.21
C ASP A 400 18.45 7.62 0.84
N CYS A 401 17.69 8.70 0.59
CA CYS A 401 18.20 10.02 0.25
C CYS A 401 17.49 11.09 1.10
N LEU A 402 17.94 11.26 2.33
CA LEU A 402 17.34 12.21 3.27
C LEU A 402 17.48 13.68 2.79
N SER A 403 18.59 14.01 2.13
CA SER A 403 18.84 15.34 1.55
C SER A 403 17.87 15.72 0.42
N GLY A 404 17.25 14.74 -0.22
CA GLY A 404 16.20 14.98 -1.24
C GLY A 404 14.90 15.54 -0.66
N ILE A 405 14.68 15.35 0.66
CA ILE A 405 13.48 15.79 1.37
C ILE A 405 13.83 16.93 2.35
N LEU A 406 14.96 16.83 3.02
CA LEU A 406 15.51 17.80 3.95
C LEU A 406 16.88 18.27 3.41
N PRO A 407 16.95 19.37 2.65
CA PRO A 407 18.20 19.80 1.98
C PRO A 407 19.40 19.95 2.91
N ASP A 408 19.19 20.40 4.15
CA ASP A 408 20.23 20.55 5.15
C ASP A 408 20.89 19.23 5.55
N ALA A 409 20.22 18.08 5.30
CA ALA A 409 20.77 16.77 5.57
C ALA A 409 22.01 16.42 4.73
N ALA A 410 22.27 17.15 3.65
CA ALA A 410 23.49 17.02 2.87
C ALA A 410 24.76 17.29 3.71
N ALA A 411 24.66 18.09 4.77
CA ALA A 411 25.78 18.44 5.64
C ALA A 411 26.21 17.28 6.57
N TYR A 412 25.37 16.30 6.81
CA TYR A 412 25.62 15.14 7.68
C TYR A 412 25.28 13.81 7.01
N ALA A 413 25.35 13.77 5.67
CA ALA A 413 25.11 12.54 4.91
C ALA A 413 26.09 11.41 5.27
N ASP A 414 27.31 11.75 5.68
CA ASP A 414 28.33 10.83 6.22
C ASP A 414 27.86 10.05 7.46
N ARG A 415 26.80 10.49 8.13
CA ARG A 415 26.21 9.87 9.33
C ARG A 415 24.78 9.42 9.12
N ALA A 416 23.99 10.14 8.30
CA ALA A 416 22.56 9.90 8.12
C ALA A 416 22.09 10.31 6.71
N ALA A 417 22.52 9.57 5.69
CA ALA A 417 22.00 9.73 4.32
C ALA A 417 20.65 9.02 4.16
N GLY A 418 20.46 7.87 4.80
CA GLY A 418 19.21 7.13 4.84
C GLY A 418 18.59 7.10 6.23
N VAL A 419 17.27 7.08 6.28
CA VAL A 419 16.51 6.98 7.53
C VAL A 419 15.34 5.99 7.39
N LEU A 420 15.12 5.21 8.45
CA LEU A 420 13.90 4.43 8.65
C LEU A 420 13.28 4.89 9.97
N ALA A 421 12.04 5.39 9.91
CA ALA A 421 11.31 5.93 11.06
C ALA A 421 10.18 4.99 11.47
N ILE A 422 10.18 4.57 12.72
CA ILE A 422 9.17 3.72 13.35
C ILE A 422 8.37 4.61 14.32
N PRO A 423 7.13 5.02 14.00
CA PRO A 423 6.31 5.83 14.90
C PRO A 423 5.73 4.97 16.03
N LEU A 424 5.84 5.46 17.27
CA LEU A 424 5.43 4.77 18.50
C LEU A 424 4.15 5.32 19.10
N SER A 425 3.72 6.54 18.75
CA SER A 425 2.54 7.18 19.31
C SER A 425 1.73 7.95 18.26
N ARG A 426 0.60 8.56 18.67
CA ARG A 426 -0.18 9.52 17.88
C ARG A 426 0.51 10.89 17.89
N ARG A 427 0.07 11.85 17.05
CA ARG A 427 0.72 13.19 16.92
C ARG A 427 0.65 14.03 18.22
N PRO A 428 1.75 14.73 18.63
CA PRO A 428 3.12 14.60 18.10
C PRO A 428 3.63 13.18 18.38
N ARG A 429 4.33 12.58 17.42
CA ARG A 429 4.69 11.17 17.52
C ARG A 429 6.04 10.99 18.16
N ASP A 430 6.10 9.95 18.99
CA ASP A 430 7.34 9.37 19.44
C ASP A 430 7.90 8.47 18.33
N TYR A 431 9.20 8.36 18.24
CA TYR A 431 9.88 7.66 17.16
C TYR A 431 11.08 6.87 17.64
N VAL A 432 11.29 5.71 17.02
CA VAL A 432 12.62 5.12 16.85
C VAL A 432 13.05 5.34 15.42
N LEU A 433 14.22 5.98 15.24
CA LEU A 433 14.80 6.32 13.94
C LEU A 433 16.09 5.52 13.77
N LEU A 434 16.19 4.77 12.68
CA LEU A 434 17.40 4.05 12.30
C LEU A 434 18.09 4.81 11.17
N PHE A 435 19.38 5.02 11.27
CA PHE A 435 20.17 5.78 10.31
C PHE A 435 21.16 4.89 9.58
N ARG A 436 21.33 5.15 8.29
CA ARG A 436 22.41 4.61 7.45
C ARG A 436 23.24 5.77 6.92
N ALA A 437 24.54 5.65 7.06
CA ALA A 437 25.51 6.59 6.52
C ALA A 437 25.51 6.57 4.98
N GLU A 438 26.02 7.64 4.39
CA GLU A 438 26.27 7.70 2.94
C GLU A 438 27.15 6.53 2.51
N GLN A 439 26.71 5.81 1.52
CA GLN A 439 27.52 4.84 0.83
C GLN A 439 27.75 5.30 -0.61
N LEU A 440 29.00 5.66 -0.94
CA LEU A 440 29.36 5.96 -2.32
C LEU A 440 29.09 4.75 -3.18
N ARG A 441 27.99 4.81 -3.94
CA ARG A 441 27.52 3.71 -4.77
C ARG A 441 27.73 4.06 -6.23
N ALA A 442 28.54 3.27 -6.92
CA ALA A 442 28.65 3.35 -8.36
C ALA A 442 27.56 2.48 -8.98
N VAL A 443 26.46 3.09 -9.42
CA VAL A 443 25.46 2.38 -10.25
C VAL A 443 26.00 2.28 -11.66
N ARG A 444 26.15 1.05 -12.15
CA ARG A 444 26.64 0.76 -13.51
C ARG A 444 25.45 0.64 -14.44
N TRP A 445 25.33 1.60 -15.35
CA TRP A 445 24.29 1.58 -16.38
C TRP A 445 24.85 1.02 -17.69
N ALA A 446 24.01 0.31 -18.42
CA ALA A 446 24.32 -0.10 -19.79
C ALA A 446 24.15 1.09 -20.73
N GLY A 447 25.15 1.99 -20.77
CA GLY A 447 25.13 3.25 -21.53
C GLY A 447 24.45 4.41 -20.79
N GLN A 448 24.50 5.61 -21.41
CA GLN A 448 23.82 6.80 -20.88
C GLN A 448 22.29 6.62 -20.91
N GLN A 449 21.58 7.19 -19.92
CA GLN A 449 20.13 7.01 -19.78
C GLN A 449 19.29 7.76 -20.80
N ASP A 450 19.86 8.77 -21.47
CA ASP A 450 19.15 9.63 -22.40
C ASP A 450 18.86 8.92 -23.72
N LYS A 451 17.59 8.98 -24.17
CA LYS A 451 17.19 8.56 -25.52
C LYS A 451 17.67 9.60 -26.52
N HIS A 452 18.43 9.18 -27.53
CA HIS A 452 18.83 10.07 -28.60
C HIS A 452 17.67 10.28 -29.57
N VAL A 453 17.40 11.57 -29.84
CA VAL A 453 16.51 11.99 -30.92
C VAL A 453 17.34 12.11 -32.20
N GLU A 454 17.02 11.38 -33.24
CA GLU A 454 17.63 11.50 -34.56
C GLU A 454 16.63 12.11 -35.55
N GLU A 455 17.09 12.99 -36.42
CA GLU A 455 16.28 13.46 -37.55
C GLU A 455 16.25 12.38 -38.63
N GLY A 456 15.09 11.75 -38.80
CA GLY A 456 14.83 10.81 -39.91
C GLY A 456 14.20 11.50 -41.12
N PRO A 457 13.99 10.77 -42.25
CA PRO A 457 13.35 11.31 -43.45
C PRO A 457 11.96 11.88 -43.22
N ASP A 458 11.25 11.40 -42.18
CA ASP A 458 9.89 11.74 -41.81
C ASP A 458 9.79 12.63 -40.55
N GLY A 459 10.91 13.19 -40.10
CA GLY A 459 10.98 14.05 -38.92
C GLY A 459 11.76 13.43 -37.73
N PRO A 460 11.76 14.06 -36.53
CA PRO A 460 12.49 13.58 -35.38
C PRO A 460 11.94 12.22 -34.91
N ARG A 461 12.80 11.22 -34.80
CA ARG A 461 12.46 9.90 -34.27
C ARG A 461 13.30 9.54 -33.04
N LEU A 462 12.73 8.74 -32.14
CA LEU A 462 13.51 8.09 -31.10
C LEU A 462 14.38 7.00 -31.71
N SER A 463 15.70 7.15 -31.53
CA SER A 463 16.67 6.10 -31.89
C SER A 463 16.97 5.27 -30.63
N PRO A 464 16.98 3.92 -30.73
CA PRO A 464 17.50 3.07 -29.66
C PRO A 464 18.95 3.46 -29.35
N ARG A 465 19.35 3.22 -28.11
CA ARG A 465 20.73 3.52 -27.69
C ARG A 465 21.77 2.82 -28.56
N LYS A 466 22.78 3.57 -28.93
CA LYS A 466 23.89 3.07 -29.76
C LYS A 466 25.07 2.55 -28.94
N SER A 467 25.18 2.93 -27.66
CA SER A 467 26.26 2.52 -26.78
C SER A 467 25.71 1.80 -25.57
N PHE A 468 26.22 0.60 -25.31
CA PHE A 468 25.95 -0.23 -24.14
C PHE A 468 27.18 -0.38 -23.25
N ALA A 469 28.24 0.40 -23.52
CA ALA A 469 29.43 0.44 -22.67
C ALA A 469 29.03 0.84 -21.25
N ALA A 470 29.54 0.14 -20.26
CA ALA A 470 29.22 0.40 -18.85
C ALA A 470 29.55 1.86 -18.49
N TRP A 471 28.53 2.61 -18.11
CA TRP A 471 28.64 3.96 -17.60
C TRP A 471 28.40 3.94 -16.10
N SER A 472 29.35 4.46 -15.33
CA SER A 472 29.25 4.50 -13.87
C SER A 472 28.73 5.84 -13.43
N GLN A 473 27.58 5.85 -12.82
CA GLN A 473 27.04 6.99 -12.09
C GLN A 473 27.41 6.86 -10.62
N LEU A 474 28.24 7.81 -10.15
CA LEU A 474 28.50 7.90 -8.72
C LEU A 474 27.31 8.60 -8.05
N VAL A 475 26.53 7.82 -7.35
CA VAL A 475 25.41 8.35 -6.54
C VAL A 475 25.99 8.78 -5.20
N LYS A 476 25.88 10.08 -4.91
CA LYS A 476 26.30 10.71 -3.64
C LYS A 476 25.08 11.10 -2.83
N GLY A 477 25.24 11.23 -1.52
CA GLY A 477 24.15 11.63 -0.62
C GLY A 477 23.10 10.56 -0.40
N THR A 478 23.37 9.29 -0.76
CA THR A 478 22.45 8.19 -0.58
C THR A 478 23.06 7.07 0.25
N ALA A 479 22.21 6.40 1.00
CA ALA A 479 22.55 5.20 1.75
C ALA A 479 22.13 3.92 0.98
N VAL A 480 22.46 2.75 1.52
CA VAL A 480 21.86 1.49 1.09
C VAL A 480 20.36 1.56 1.44
N PRO A 481 19.45 1.36 0.47
CA PRO A 481 18.01 1.33 0.76
C PRO A 481 17.65 0.26 1.78
N PHE A 482 16.68 0.54 2.63
CA PHE A 482 16.08 -0.49 3.48
C PHE A 482 15.28 -1.46 2.63
N SER A 483 15.58 -2.74 2.75
CA SER A 483 14.94 -3.79 1.96
C SER A 483 13.46 -3.98 2.35
N PRO A 484 12.61 -4.53 1.45
CA PRO A 484 11.24 -4.87 1.80
C PRO A 484 11.10 -5.82 3.00
N ALA A 485 12.10 -6.68 3.24
CA ALA A 485 12.14 -7.57 4.39
C ALA A 485 12.38 -6.78 5.68
N GLU A 486 13.35 -5.86 5.69
CA GLU A 486 13.62 -4.98 6.84
C GLU A 486 12.44 -4.06 7.16
N LEU A 487 11.70 -3.58 6.14
CA LEU A 487 10.48 -2.78 6.34
C LEU A 487 9.37 -3.60 7.02
N ARG A 488 9.21 -4.87 6.67
CA ARG A 488 8.25 -5.76 7.36
C ARG A 488 8.65 -6.00 8.83
N VAL A 489 9.95 -6.16 9.10
CA VAL A 489 10.46 -6.23 10.48
C VAL A 489 10.15 -4.94 11.23
N ALA A 490 10.39 -3.79 10.62
CA ALA A 490 10.10 -2.50 11.22
C ALA A 490 8.60 -2.32 11.55
N GLU A 491 7.70 -2.78 10.68
CA GLU A 491 6.25 -2.77 10.97
C GLU A 491 5.85 -3.74 12.10
N ALA A 492 6.50 -4.90 12.19
CA ALA A 492 6.29 -5.82 13.30
C ALA A 492 6.79 -5.22 14.62
N LEU A 493 7.98 -4.59 14.60
CA LEU A 493 8.54 -3.87 15.75
C LEU A 493 7.67 -2.69 16.15
N ARG A 494 7.13 -1.92 15.20
CA ARG A 494 6.19 -0.83 15.45
C ARG A 494 4.98 -1.32 16.23
N THR A 495 4.40 -2.44 15.82
CA THR A 495 3.24 -3.02 16.49
C THR A 495 3.56 -3.44 17.93
N ALA A 496 4.71 -4.08 18.14
CA ALA A 496 5.17 -4.49 19.46
C ALA A 496 5.48 -3.29 20.37
N LEU A 497 6.21 -2.29 19.86
CA LEU A 497 6.56 -1.09 20.61
C LEU A 497 5.33 -0.25 20.94
N LEU A 498 4.35 -0.14 20.04
CA LEU A 498 3.06 0.50 20.34
C LEU A 498 2.33 -0.21 21.49
N GLU A 499 2.32 -1.54 21.51
CA GLU A 499 1.73 -2.31 22.61
C GLU A 499 2.46 -2.04 23.94
N VAL A 500 3.78 -1.91 23.91
CA VAL A 500 4.59 -1.56 25.08
C VAL A 500 4.23 -0.15 25.60
N VAL A 501 4.26 0.84 24.70
CA VAL A 501 3.94 2.24 25.05
C VAL A 501 2.52 2.35 25.62
N LEU A 502 1.55 1.67 25.02
CA LEU A 502 0.17 1.64 25.53
C LEU A 502 0.10 1.00 26.93
N ARG A 503 0.76 -0.15 27.13
CA ARG A 503 0.79 -0.80 28.46
C ARG A 503 1.48 0.05 29.51
N LEU A 504 2.53 0.78 29.15
CA LEU A 504 3.20 1.70 30.08
C LEU A 504 2.33 2.89 30.41
N SER A 505 1.65 3.49 29.42
CA SER A 505 0.69 4.56 29.67
C SER A 505 -0.46 4.06 30.58
N ASP A 506 -1.00 2.87 30.28
CA ASP A 506 -2.04 2.25 31.12
C ASP A 506 -1.55 1.95 32.55
N SER A 507 -0.29 1.54 32.74
CA SER A 507 0.27 1.27 34.06
C SER A 507 0.55 2.54 34.84
N VAL A 508 1.04 3.60 34.20
CA VAL A 508 1.22 4.93 34.80
C VAL A 508 -0.13 5.55 35.13
N ASP A 509 -1.12 5.41 34.24
CA ASP A 509 -2.48 5.86 34.49
C ASP A 509 -3.15 5.04 35.59
N ALA A 510 -2.90 3.72 35.65
CA ALA A 510 -3.37 2.88 36.75
C ALA A 510 -2.66 3.15 38.10
N GLU A 511 -1.40 3.55 38.09
CA GLU A 511 -0.70 4.02 39.30
C GLU A 511 -1.16 5.41 39.72
N ARG A 512 -1.33 6.32 38.76
CA ARG A 512 -1.96 7.63 38.98
C ARG A 512 -3.39 7.46 39.49
N GLN A 513 -4.16 6.55 38.88
CA GLN A 513 -5.52 6.26 39.28
C GLN A 513 -5.57 5.65 40.71
N ARG A 514 -4.66 4.70 41.02
CA ARG A 514 -4.56 4.15 42.40
C ARG A 514 -4.14 5.20 43.43
N ALA A 515 -3.18 6.07 43.09
CA ALA A 515 -2.82 7.20 43.96
C ALA A 515 -3.96 8.21 44.06
N HIS A 516 -4.70 8.42 42.97
CA HIS A 516 -5.88 9.29 42.94
C HIS A 516 -7.06 8.70 43.68
N ASP A 517 -7.34 7.38 43.54
CA ASP A 517 -8.38 6.65 44.23
C ASP A 517 -8.15 6.60 45.77
N GLN A 518 -6.89 6.61 46.20
CA GLN A 518 -6.53 6.76 47.64
C GLN A 518 -6.77 8.18 48.19
N ILE A 519 -6.74 9.20 47.30
CA ILE A 519 -6.97 10.61 47.66
C ILE A 519 -8.45 11.01 47.47
N THR A 520 -9.22 10.31 46.61
CA THR A 520 -10.54 10.75 46.14
C THR A 520 -11.70 9.83 46.51
N ALA A 521 -11.53 8.89 47.43
CA ALA A 521 -12.61 7.97 47.86
C ALA A 521 -13.92 8.66 48.37
N ASP A 522 -14.01 9.97 48.36
CA ASP A 522 -15.14 10.69 48.93
C ASP A 522 -15.98 11.60 48.01
N ARG A 523 -15.70 11.76 46.68
CA ARG A 523 -16.47 12.77 45.91
C ARG A 523 -16.64 12.50 44.42
N TRP A 524 -17.40 11.48 44.00
CA TRP A 524 -17.85 11.38 42.59
C TRP A 524 -19.38 11.33 42.51
N SER A 525 -19.99 12.22 41.73
CA SER A 525 -21.42 12.23 41.48
C SER A 525 -21.80 11.33 40.33
N PRO A 526 -22.84 10.48 40.43
CA PRO A 526 -23.37 9.67 39.36
C PRO A 526 -23.90 10.53 38.18
N ALA A 527 -23.72 10.08 36.94
CA ALA A 527 -24.14 10.80 35.74
C ALA A 527 -25.29 10.07 35.02
N ARG A 528 -26.15 10.82 34.29
CA ARG A 528 -27.33 10.29 33.62
C ARG A 528 -26.99 9.66 32.28
N LEU A 529 -27.49 8.46 32.02
CA LEU A 529 -27.38 7.79 30.73
C LEU A 529 -28.00 8.60 29.57
N TYR A 530 -29.12 9.22 29.81
CA TYR A 530 -29.80 10.06 28.81
C TYR A 530 -28.92 11.21 28.34
N ASP A 531 -28.29 11.92 29.29
CA ASP A 531 -27.44 13.08 29.00
C ASP A 531 -26.19 12.65 28.23
N LEU A 532 -25.63 11.47 28.53
CA LEU A 532 -24.51 10.88 27.78
C LEU A 532 -24.87 10.70 26.32
N ILE A 533 -25.99 10.01 26.03
CA ILE A 533 -26.37 9.69 24.65
C ILE A 533 -26.73 10.98 23.88
N GLU A 534 -27.36 11.93 24.52
CA GLU A 534 -27.69 13.24 23.92
C GLU A 534 -26.46 14.03 23.55
N VAL A 535 -25.46 14.09 24.42
CA VAL A 535 -24.18 14.78 24.16
C VAL A 535 -23.42 14.14 23.01
N GLU A 536 -23.29 12.82 23.03
CA GLU A 536 -22.59 12.09 21.96
C GLU A 536 -23.31 12.22 20.60
N ALA A 537 -24.63 12.11 20.59
CA ALA A 537 -25.42 12.28 19.38
C ALA A 537 -25.40 13.73 18.86
N GLY A 538 -25.44 14.72 19.76
CA GLY A 538 -25.36 16.14 19.41
C GLY A 538 -24.01 16.54 18.83
N ALA A 539 -22.92 16.08 19.45
CA ALA A 539 -21.56 16.41 19.05
C ALA A 539 -21.19 15.85 17.65
N TYR A 540 -21.70 14.66 17.32
CA TYR A 540 -21.26 13.96 16.11
C TYR A 540 -22.19 14.05 14.91
N LEU A 541 -23.50 14.22 15.11
CA LEU A 541 -24.50 14.03 14.04
C LEU A 541 -25.03 15.33 13.44
N GLY A 542 -24.88 16.49 14.09
CA GLY A 542 -25.37 17.78 13.59
C GLY A 542 -26.84 17.69 13.12
N GLU A 543 -27.10 18.00 11.85
CA GLU A 543 -28.46 17.94 11.27
C GLU A 543 -29.09 16.52 11.26
N LYS A 544 -28.32 15.46 11.45
CA LYS A 544 -28.84 14.07 11.52
C LYS A 544 -29.35 13.68 12.89
N ARG A 545 -29.22 14.53 13.91
CA ARG A 545 -29.60 14.25 15.29
C ARG A 545 -31.08 13.86 15.44
N ASP A 546 -31.97 14.49 14.68
CA ASP A 546 -33.42 14.22 14.71
C ASP A 546 -33.80 12.79 14.26
N ARG A 547 -32.86 12.08 13.66
CA ARG A 547 -33.02 10.68 13.21
C ARG A 547 -32.59 9.64 14.27
N VAL A 548 -32.15 10.09 15.46
CA VAL A 548 -31.84 9.25 16.61
C VAL A 548 -32.94 9.37 17.61
N GLN A 549 -33.65 8.28 17.88
CA GLN A 549 -34.77 8.21 18.82
C GLN A 549 -34.31 7.56 20.12
N LEU A 550 -34.54 8.22 21.26
CA LEU A 550 -34.17 7.77 22.60
C LEU A 550 -35.41 7.44 23.41
N SER A 551 -35.39 6.28 24.09
CA SER A 551 -36.48 5.83 24.92
C SER A 551 -36.01 5.02 26.11
N GLY A 552 -36.31 5.44 27.34
CA GLY A 552 -36.00 4.70 28.58
C GLY A 552 -36.10 5.55 29.82
N PRO A 553 -36.08 4.92 31.02
CA PRO A 553 -36.15 5.62 32.32
C PRO A 553 -34.86 6.42 32.56
N ASN A 554 -34.95 7.43 33.41
CA ASN A 554 -33.80 8.25 33.78
C ASN A 554 -32.88 7.48 34.75
N VAL A 555 -31.75 6.95 34.23
CA VAL A 555 -30.83 6.09 34.97
C VAL A 555 -29.53 6.82 35.26
N LEU A 556 -29.08 6.77 36.51
CA LEU A 556 -27.77 7.25 36.93
C LEU A 556 -26.77 6.09 36.96
N LEU A 557 -25.64 6.29 36.24
CA LEU A 557 -24.54 5.32 36.13
C LEU A 557 -23.37 5.68 37.04
N THR A 558 -22.63 4.66 37.47
CA THR A 558 -21.34 4.89 38.14
C THR A 558 -20.36 5.55 37.15
N PRO A 559 -19.36 6.33 37.59
CA PRO A 559 -18.43 7.02 36.72
C PRO A 559 -17.66 6.10 35.77
N GLY A 560 -17.18 4.94 36.24
CA GLY A 560 -16.51 3.94 35.39
C GLY A 560 -17.43 3.38 34.31
N CYS A 561 -18.70 3.11 34.65
CA CYS A 561 -19.68 2.68 33.63
C CYS A 561 -19.99 3.78 32.63
N PHE A 562 -20.12 5.03 33.09
CA PHE A 562 -20.33 6.18 32.21
C PHE A 562 -19.24 6.31 31.13
N THR A 563 -17.96 6.18 31.51
CA THR A 563 -16.82 6.25 30.56
C THR A 563 -16.86 5.13 29.54
N VAL A 564 -17.11 3.88 29.97
CA VAL A 564 -17.18 2.73 29.04
C VAL A 564 -18.37 2.88 28.10
N MET A 565 -19.52 3.31 28.61
CA MET A 565 -20.73 3.53 27.79
C MET A 565 -20.54 4.68 26.79
N ALA A 566 -19.84 5.76 27.18
CA ALA A 566 -19.49 6.85 26.26
C ALA A 566 -18.73 6.34 25.05
N LEU A 567 -17.69 5.52 25.28
CA LEU A 567 -16.88 4.95 24.20
C LEU A 567 -17.69 4.02 23.29
N VAL A 568 -18.54 3.15 23.87
CA VAL A 568 -19.38 2.22 23.09
C VAL A 568 -20.42 2.99 22.25
N ILE A 569 -21.11 3.96 22.83
CA ILE A 569 -22.12 4.78 22.14
C ILE A 569 -21.46 5.62 21.04
N HIS A 570 -20.30 6.21 21.32
CA HIS A 570 -19.52 6.97 20.31
C HIS A 570 -19.19 6.12 19.09
N GLU A 571 -18.65 4.92 19.29
CA GLU A 571 -18.30 4.00 18.19
C GLU A 571 -19.54 3.52 17.42
N MET A 572 -20.65 3.26 18.12
CA MET A 572 -21.92 2.87 17.49
C MET A 572 -22.50 3.99 16.63
N LEU A 573 -22.54 5.24 17.12
CA LEU A 573 -22.99 6.41 16.37
C LEU A 573 -22.10 6.71 15.16
N THR A 574 -20.79 6.59 15.35
CA THR A 574 -19.80 6.77 14.27
C THR A 574 -19.98 5.73 13.15
N ASN A 575 -20.21 4.47 13.52
CA ASN A 575 -20.44 3.40 12.54
C ASN A 575 -21.79 3.58 11.83
N ALA A 576 -22.85 3.95 12.54
CA ALA A 576 -24.14 4.25 11.95
C ALA A 576 -24.08 5.43 10.95
N ALA A 577 -23.29 6.48 11.27
CA ALA A 577 -23.12 7.64 10.42
C ALA A 577 -22.25 7.38 9.18
N LYS A 578 -21.24 6.49 9.29
CA LYS A 578 -20.30 6.17 8.19
C LYS A 578 -20.77 5.04 7.29
N TYR A 579 -21.34 3.99 7.87
CA TYR A 579 -21.60 2.72 7.18
C TYR A 579 -23.02 2.19 7.39
N GLY A 580 -23.74 2.64 8.42
CA GLY A 580 -25.05 2.17 8.84
C GLY A 580 -26.20 3.07 8.42
N ALA A 581 -27.30 3.03 9.19
CA ALA A 581 -28.57 3.69 8.88
C ALA A 581 -28.45 5.21 8.67
N LEU A 582 -27.60 5.88 9.43
CA LEU A 582 -27.42 7.34 9.35
C LEU A 582 -26.54 7.79 8.17
N SER A 583 -25.89 6.85 7.46
CA SER A 583 -25.13 7.17 6.24
C SER A 583 -26.05 7.54 5.07
N ASP A 584 -27.29 7.06 5.08
CA ASP A 584 -28.35 7.36 4.13
C ASP A 584 -29.58 7.96 4.87
N SER A 585 -30.79 7.68 4.47
CA SER A 585 -32.06 8.23 5.00
C SER A 585 -32.62 7.50 6.25
N GLY A 586 -31.92 6.52 6.78
CA GLY A 586 -32.36 5.67 7.88
C GLY A 586 -32.36 6.33 9.26
N THR A 587 -32.83 5.59 10.25
CA THR A 587 -32.97 6.02 11.66
C THR A 587 -32.29 5.04 12.61
N VAL A 588 -31.90 5.56 13.80
CA VAL A 588 -31.36 4.78 14.90
C VAL A 588 -32.32 4.91 16.09
N THR A 589 -32.71 3.80 16.68
CA THR A 589 -33.48 3.77 17.92
C THR A 589 -32.62 3.17 19.03
N ILE A 590 -32.47 3.90 20.13
CA ILE A 590 -31.77 3.48 21.34
C ILE A 590 -32.79 3.42 22.45
N ALA A 591 -33.14 2.23 22.91
CA ALA A 591 -34.09 2.01 23.98
C ALA A 591 -33.39 1.31 25.15
N TRP A 592 -33.75 1.70 26.40
CA TRP A 592 -33.20 1.03 27.57
C TRP A 592 -34.24 0.85 28.64
N ARG A 593 -34.05 -0.16 29.48
CA ARG A 593 -34.89 -0.49 30.65
C ARG A 593 -34.01 -1.06 31.77
N VAL A 594 -34.49 -0.98 32.96
CA VAL A 594 -33.89 -1.66 34.12
C VAL A 594 -34.73 -2.91 34.41
N ASP A 595 -34.05 -4.05 34.49
CA ASP A 595 -34.69 -5.36 34.73
C ASP A 595 -34.96 -5.58 36.23
N GLU A 596 -35.65 -6.69 36.57
CA GLU A 596 -36.05 -7.02 37.96
C GLU A 596 -34.88 -7.19 38.93
N ASP A 597 -33.71 -7.62 38.39
CA ASP A 597 -32.45 -7.76 39.16
C ASP A 597 -31.66 -6.44 39.31
N GLY A 598 -32.16 -5.34 38.72
CA GLY A 598 -31.54 -4.02 38.72
C GLY A 598 -30.51 -3.80 37.60
N SER A 599 -30.31 -4.77 36.73
CA SER A 599 -29.42 -4.62 35.57
C SER A 599 -30.03 -3.70 34.50
N LEU A 600 -29.18 -2.90 33.87
CA LEU A 600 -29.57 -2.03 32.73
C LEU A 600 -29.43 -2.80 31.43
N LEU A 601 -30.54 -2.91 30.68
CA LEU A 601 -30.61 -3.48 29.36
C LEU A 601 -30.76 -2.35 28.34
N LEU A 602 -29.85 -2.24 27.39
CA LEU A 602 -29.86 -1.23 26.32
C LEU A 602 -29.91 -1.93 24.98
N ASP A 603 -30.92 -1.54 24.18
CA ASP A 603 -31.19 -2.05 22.86
C ASP A 603 -30.91 -0.97 21.82
N TRP A 604 -30.08 -1.26 20.83
CA TRP A 604 -29.77 -0.45 19.68
C TRP A 604 -30.35 -1.06 18.42
N THR A 605 -31.09 -0.29 17.64
CA THR A 605 -31.68 -0.77 16.40
C THR A 605 -31.51 0.26 15.27
N GLU A 606 -30.92 -0.18 14.17
CA GLU A 606 -30.81 0.60 12.94
C GLU A 606 -31.86 0.15 11.93
N SER A 607 -32.47 1.11 11.20
CA SER A 607 -33.48 0.83 10.19
C SER A 607 -33.47 1.82 9.04
N GLY A 608 -33.83 1.39 7.82
CA GLY A 608 -33.97 2.26 6.65
C GLY A 608 -32.67 2.74 6.04
N GLY A 609 -31.52 2.14 6.40
CA GLY A 609 -30.22 2.42 5.84
C GLY A 609 -29.80 1.45 4.72
N PRO A 610 -28.54 1.51 4.25
CA PRO A 610 -28.01 0.57 3.28
C PRO A 610 -28.02 -0.86 3.81
N ALA A 611 -28.06 -1.86 2.89
CA ALA A 611 -28.01 -3.26 3.27
C ALA A 611 -26.70 -3.60 4.02
N VAL A 612 -26.84 -4.13 5.24
CA VAL A 612 -25.71 -4.44 6.11
C VAL A 612 -25.19 -5.85 5.83
N VAL A 613 -23.88 -5.99 5.67
CA VAL A 613 -23.16 -7.26 5.58
C VAL A 613 -22.15 -7.34 6.72
N ALA A 614 -22.09 -8.50 7.38
CA ALA A 614 -21.12 -8.71 8.45
C ALA A 614 -19.68 -8.43 7.95
N PRO A 615 -18.88 -7.64 8.68
CA PRO A 615 -17.55 -7.25 8.25
C PRO A 615 -16.63 -8.48 8.14
N THR A 616 -15.94 -8.62 7.00
CA THR A 616 -14.96 -9.70 6.78
C THR A 616 -13.63 -9.49 7.53
N ARG A 617 -13.38 -8.27 8.00
CA ARG A 617 -12.25 -7.91 8.86
C ARG A 617 -12.77 -7.18 10.09
N ARG A 618 -12.41 -7.68 11.27
CA ARG A 618 -12.67 -6.98 12.53
C ARG A 618 -11.73 -5.77 12.66
N GLY A 619 -12.29 -4.58 12.78
CA GLY A 619 -11.56 -3.34 13.06
C GLY A 619 -11.48 -3.05 14.57
N PHE A 620 -10.77 -1.98 14.95
CA PHE A 620 -10.65 -1.55 16.34
C PHE A 620 -12.02 -1.27 16.96
N GLY A 621 -12.90 -0.53 16.28
CA GLY A 621 -14.24 -0.17 16.77
C GLY A 621 -15.11 -1.39 17.09
N SER A 622 -15.11 -2.44 16.24
CA SER A 622 -15.87 -3.67 16.53
C SER A 622 -15.35 -4.40 17.77
N THR A 623 -14.04 -4.33 18.02
CA THR A 623 -13.43 -4.92 19.24
C THR A 623 -13.84 -4.15 20.49
N VAL A 624 -13.90 -2.82 20.41
CA VAL A 624 -14.38 -1.96 21.53
C VAL A 624 -15.83 -2.30 21.87
N ILE A 625 -16.72 -2.33 20.87
CA ILE A 625 -18.15 -2.56 21.09
C ILE A 625 -18.41 -3.97 21.65
N GLU A 626 -17.74 -5.01 21.15
CA GLU A 626 -17.95 -6.40 21.58
C GLU A 626 -17.28 -6.73 22.93
N ARG A 627 -16.22 -6.00 23.34
CA ARG A 627 -15.38 -6.40 24.49
C ARG A 627 -15.41 -5.47 25.68
N SER A 628 -15.63 -4.14 25.48
CA SER A 628 -15.54 -3.22 26.62
C SER A 628 -16.60 -3.48 27.70
N ILE A 629 -17.83 -3.75 27.30
CA ILE A 629 -18.89 -4.04 28.30
C ILE A 629 -18.63 -5.38 29.00
N PRO A 630 -18.32 -6.52 28.33
CA PRO A 630 -18.01 -7.76 29.05
C PRO A 630 -16.74 -7.69 29.91
N TYR A 631 -15.68 -7.05 29.42
CA TYR A 631 -14.38 -7.04 30.10
C TYR A 631 -14.31 -6.01 31.23
N ASP A 632 -14.76 -4.76 31.00
CA ASP A 632 -14.58 -3.65 31.93
C ASP A 632 -15.74 -3.57 32.92
N LEU A 633 -16.96 -3.91 32.48
CA LEU A 633 -18.16 -3.84 33.33
C LEU A 633 -18.65 -5.22 33.81
N GLY A 634 -18.14 -6.31 33.24
CA GLY A 634 -18.60 -7.67 33.54
C GLY A 634 -20.06 -7.91 33.15
N GLY A 635 -20.52 -7.23 32.11
CA GLY A 635 -21.80 -7.36 31.47
C GLY A 635 -21.75 -8.22 30.20
N ASP A 636 -22.76 -8.10 29.32
CA ASP A 636 -22.84 -8.80 28.03
C ASP A 636 -23.07 -7.82 26.89
N ALA A 637 -22.52 -8.14 25.71
CA ALA A 637 -22.71 -7.38 24.47
C ALA A 637 -22.95 -8.35 23.30
N GLU A 638 -24.09 -8.23 22.64
CA GLU A 638 -24.46 -9.03 21.46
C GLU A 638 -24.76 -8.09 20.29
N ILE A 639 -24.11 -8.32 19.12
CA ILE A 639 -24.31 -7.53 17.92
C ILE A 639 -24.74 -8.43 16.79
N ASN A 640 -25.88 -8.12 16.18
CA ASN A 640 -26.48 -8.85 15.09
C ASN A 640 -26.50 -8.01 13.80
N TYR A 641 -25.77 -8.46 12.78
CA TYR A 641 -25.73 -7.83 11.45
C TYR A 641 -26.86 -8.42 10.60
N ARG A 642 -27.97 -7.67 10.46
CA ARG A 642 -29.10 -8.05 9.62
C ARG A 642 -29.12 -7.24 8.34
N LEU A 643 -29.66 -7.79 7.27
CA LEU A 643 -29.79 -7.08 5.99
C LEU A 643 -30.53 -5.74 6.10
N ALA A 644 -31.43 -5.61 7.08
CA ALA A 644 -32.23 -4.41 7.32
C ALA A 644 -31.56 -3.35 8.20
N GLY A 645 -30.43 -3.67 8.86
CA GLY A 645 -29.73 -2.80 9.79
C GLY A 645 -29.02 -3.58 10.90
N ILE A 646 -28.30 -2.89 11.77
CA ILE A 646 -27.62 -3.46 12.93
C ILE A 646 -28.60 -3.49 14.10
N GLU A 647 -28.66 -4.62 14.81
CA GLU A 647 -29.29 -4.76 16.12
C GLU A 647 -28.21 -5.12 17.15
N ALA A 648 -28.12 -4.34 18.26
CA ALA A 648 -27.20 -4.66 19.32
C ALA A 648 -27.92 -4.63 20.68
N HIS A 649 -27.53 -5.55 21.56
CA HIS A 649 -28.09 -5.71 22.90
C HIS A 649 -26.96 -5.67 23.93
N PHE A 650 -27.04 -4.76 24.85
CA PHE A 650 -26.05 -4.58 25.91
C PHE A 650 -26.70 -4.79 27.28
N CYS A 651 -26.07 -5.62 28.12
CA CYS A 651 -26.48 -5.85 29.48
C CYS A 651 -25.42 -5.33 30.45
N ILE A 652 -25.76 -4.33 31.25
CA ILE A 652 -24.86 -3.71 32.23
C ILE A 652 -25.33 -4.15 33.65
N PRO A 653 -24.48 -4.81 34.45
CA PRO A 653 -24.84 -5.30 35.77
C PRO A 653 -25.32 -4.20 36.72
N SER A 654 -26.25 -4.55 37.64
CA SER A 654 -26.89 -3.66 38.60
C SER A 654 -25.93 -2.86 39.50
N ARG A 655 -24.69 -3.39 39.74
CA ARG A 655 -23.65 -2.68 40.50
C ARG A 655 -23.17 -1.38 39.85
N HIS A 656 -23.47 -1.17 38.58
CA HIS A 656 -23.15 0.04 37.84
C HIS A 656 -24.34 1.01 37.70
N VAL A 657 -25.51 0.60 38.15
CA VAL A 657 -26.74 1.42 38.18
C VAL A 657 -26.90 2.00 39.59
N VAL A 658 -26.71 3.30 39.74
CA VAL A 658 -26.73 3.97 41.02
C VAL A 658 -28.15 4.24 41.48
N ALA A 659 -28.99 4.74 40.58
CA ALA A 659 -30.40 5.02 40.85
C ALA A 659 -31.20 5.08 39.55
N VAL A 660 -32.49 4.78 39.65
CA VAL A 660 -33.50 5.08 38.63
C VAL A 660 -34.34 6.23 39.19
N LEU A 661 -34.26 7.38 38.54
CA LEU A 661 -34.99 8.58 38.97
C LEU A 661 -36.43 8.54 38.42
N PRO A 662 -37.45 9.03 39.17
CA PRO A 662 -38.80 9.16 38.61
C PRO A 662 -38.80 10.09 37.41
N ASP A 663 -39.61 9.78 36.38
CA ASP A 663 -39.83 10.66 35.26
C ASP A 663 -40.30 12.02 35.72
N LEU A 664 -39.57 13.07 35.40
CA LEU A 664 -40.02 14.44 35.56
C LEU A 664 -41.22 14.63 34.65
N ILE A 665 -42.39 14.97 35.29
CA ILE A 665 -43.64 15.30 34.62
C ILE A 665 -43.32 16.30 33.46
N GLU A 666 -43.86 16.04 32.30
CA GLU A 666 -43.83 16.93 31.11
C GLU A 666 -44.30 18.35 31.53
N GLY A 667 -43.40 19.22 31.93
CA GLY A 667 -43.76 20.57 32.34
C GLY A 667 -42.61 21.54 32.50
N GLU A 668 -41.39 21.04 32.77
CA GLU A 668 -40.20 21.89 32.88
C GLU A 668 -39.12 21.46 31.88
N ARG A 669 -39.44 21.41 30.61
CA ARG A 669 -38.48 21.71 29.57
C ARG A 669 -38.11 23.16 29.67
N VAL A 670 -37.13 23.49 30.49
CA VAL A 670 -36.40 24.75 30.32
C VAL A 670 -35.94 24.74 28.86
N LYS A 671 -36.63 25.55 28.07
CA LYS A 671 -36.13 26.00 26.76
C LYS A 671 -34.78 26.62 27.04
N ALA A 672 -33.70 25.85 26.91
CA ALA A 672 -32.42 26.40 26.49
C ALA A 672 -32.65 26.91 25.07
N VAL A 673 -33.09 28.14 24.97
CA VAL A 673 -33.07 28.88 23.72
C VAL A 673 -31.61 29.04 23.42
N ALA A 674 -31.13 28.22 22.50
CA ALA A 674 -29.85 28.43 21.83
C ALA A 674 -29.98 29.74 21.04
N VAL A 675 -29.65 30.85 21.67
CA VAL A 675 -29.31 32.07 20.96
C VAL A 675 -27.87 31.87 20.52
N ALA A 676 -27.71 31.21 19.39
CA ALA A 676 -26.49 31.34 18.61
C ALA A 676 -26.41 32.84 18.26
N MET A 677 -25.47 33.56 18.86
CA MET A 677 -25.05 34.89 18.38
C MET A 677 -23.82 34.68 17.45
N PRO A 678 -24.03 34.46 16.14
CA PRO A 678 -22.93 34.40 15.19
C PRO A 678 -22.26 35.77 15.18
N GLY A 679 -20.96 35.83 15.37
CA GLY A 679 -20.21 37.07 15.34
C GLY A 679 -19.98 37.77 16.67
N LEU A 680 -20.31 37.15 17.80
CA LEU A 680 -20.04 37.69 19.14
C LEU A 680 -18.57 38.06 19.37
N LEU A 681 -17.66 37.29 18.79
CA LEU A 681 -16.20 37.43 18.95
C LEU A 681 -15.48 37.90 17.67
N ASN A 682 -16.21 38.54 16.74
CA ASN A 682 -15.62 39.05 15.51
C ASN A 682 -14.46 40.02 15.81
N ASP A 683 -13.34 39.79 15.11
CA ASP A 683 -12.12 40.61 15.23
C ASP A 683 -11.41 40.50 16.62
N ARG A 684 -11.72 39.46 17.41
CA ARG A 684 -11.08 39.22 18.72
C ARG A 684 -10.12 38.03 18.67
N HIS A 685 -8.95 38.22 19.26
CA HIS A 685 -7.96 37.13 19.46
C HIS A 685 -8.22 36.46 20.81
N VAL A 686 -8.62 35.19 20.77
CA VAL A 686 -8.94 34.42 21.97
C VAL A 686 -7.86 33.38 22.21
N LEU A 687 -7.22 33.41 23.37
CA LEU A 687 -6.28 32.39 23.82
C LEU A 687 -7.05 31.23 24.48
N LEU A 688 -6.99 30.06 23.91
CA LEU A 688 -7.49 28.81 24.49
C LEU A 688 -6.32 28.02 25.10
N VAL A 689 -6.34 27.79 26.40
CA VAL A 689 -5.32 27.00 27.10
C VAL A 689 -5.95 25.67 27.55
N GLU A 690 -5.51 24.58 26.93
CA GLU A 690 -6.09 23.25 27.10
C GLU A 690 -5.04 22.18 26.78
N ASP A 691 -4.75 21.28 27.69
CA ASP A 691 -3.77 20.21 27.49
C ASP A 691 -4.34 19.01 26.73
N ASN A 692 -5.67 18.80 26.82
CA ASN A 692 -6.35 17.76 26.07
C ASN A 692 -6.66 18.24 24.65
N MET A 693 -5.99 17.65 23.68
CA MET A 693 -6.07 18.05 22.27
C MET A 693 -7.49 17.93 21.67
N ILE A 694 -8.29 16.97 22.12
CA ILE A 694 -9.66 16.78 21.62
C ILE A 694 -10.54 17.93 22.10
N ILE A 695 -10.46 18.26 23.41
CA ILE A 695 -11.21 19.36 23.99
C ILE A 695 -10.72 20.71 23.44
N ALA A 696 -9.41 20.82 23.18
CA ALA A 696 -8.82 22.00 22.53
C ALA A 696 -9.39 22.23 21.12
N MET A 697 -9.50 21.16 20.31
CA MET A 697 -10.09 21.24 18.96
C MET A 697 -11.58 21.64 19.02
N ASP A 698 -12.35 21.00 19.87
CA ASP A 698 -13.78 21.32 20.03
C ASP A 698 -13.96 22.76 20.51
N GLY A 699 -13.12 23.21 21.45
CA GLY A 699 -13.12 24.59 21.93
C GLY A 699 -12.70 25.60 20.88
N GLU A 700 -11.71 25.27 20.09
CA GLU A 700 -11.23 26.09 18.98
C GLU A 700 -12.32 26.25 17.91
N ASP A 701 -12.98 25.17 17.51
CA ASP A 701 -14.08 25.21 16.55
C ASP A 701 -15.28 26.01 17.11
N ALA A 702 -15.65 25.79 18.36
CA ALA A 702 -16.72 26.54 19.00
C ALA A 702 -16.44 28.06 19.11
N LEU A 703 -15.21 28.46 19.37
CA LEU A 703 -14.79 29.87 19.41
C LEU A 703 -14.72 30.48 18.01
N ARG A 704 -14.28 29.74 17.00
CA ARG A 704 -14.29 30.18 15.59
C ARG A 704 -15.70 30.38 15.05
N ASP A 705 -16.63 29.51 15.43
CA ASP A 705 -18.04 29.64 15.07
C ASP A 705 -18.67 30.91 15.66
N LEU A 706 -18.14 31.41 16.78
CA LEU A 706 -18.48 32.70 17.38
C LEU A 706 -17.77 33.89 16.72
N GLY A 707 -16.86 33.67 15.77
CA GLY A 707 -16.15 34.68 15.01
C GLY A 707 -14.72 35.01 15.52
N ALA A 708 -14.18 34.26 16.50
CA ALA A 708 -12.85 34.55 17.08
C ALA A 708 -11.69 34.09 16.18
N GLU A 709 -10.57 34.82 16.26
CA GLU A 709 -9.24 34.29 15.91
C GLU A 709 -8.63 33.59 17.12
N VAL A 710 -8.50 32.26 17.05
CA VAL A 710 -8.13 31.43 18.21
C VAL A 710 -6.65 31.09 18.21
N LEU A 711 -5.96 31.32 19.34
CA LEU A 711 -4.62 30.90 19.65
C LEU A 711 -4.69 29.76 20.68
N THR A 712 -4.23 28.57 20.33
CA THR A 712 -4.32 27.41 21.22
C THR A 712 -2.96 27.12 21.86
N ALA A 713 -2.94 26.85 23.17
CA ALA A 713 -1.74 26.51 23.94
C ALA A 713 -2.01 25.29 24.86
N ALA A 714 -1.13 24.27 24.80
CA ALA A 714 -1.29 23.04 25.58
C ALA A 714 -0.58 23.06 26.94
N SER A 715 0.08 24.16 27.32
CA SER A 715 0.83 24.29 28.58
C SER A 715 1.00 25.74 28.99
N VAL A 716 1.35 25.96 30.27
CA VAL A 716 1.67 27.31 30.82
C VAL A 716 2.80 27.99 30.02
N GLY A 717 3.84 27.23 29.65
CA GLY A 717 4.96 27.75 28.85
C GLY A 717 4.51 28.28 27.49
N ARG A 718 3.73 27.50 26.76
CA ARG A 718 3.20 27.88 25.44
C ARG A 718 2.20 29.04 25.51
N ALA A 719 1.36 29.06 26.54
CA ALA A 719 0.44 30.18 26.77
C ALA A 719 1.17 31.49 27.01
N ARG A 720 2.27 31.47 27.80
CA ARG A 720 3.12 32.66 28.02
C ARG A 720 3.80 33.14 26.75
N GLU A 721 4.29 32.24 25.91
CA GLU A 721 4.86 32.57 24.61
C GLU A 721 3.79 33.22 23.70
N ALA A 722 2.61 32.64 23.62
CA ALA A 722 1.50 33.20 22.82
C ALA A 722 1.11 34.62 23.28
N ILE A 723 1.02 34.83 24.59
CA ILE A 723 0.74 36.16 25.18
C ILE A 723 1.89 37.17 24.91
N ALA A 724 3.12 36.70 24.71
CA ALA A 724 4.27 37.57 24.45
C ALA A 724 4.39 37.93 22.95
N LEU A 725 3.93 37.08 22.06
CA LEU A 725 4.13 37.18 20.60
C LEU A 725 2.97 37.88 19.86
N GLY A 726 1.76 37.91 20.42
CA GLY A 726 0.59 38.45 19.72
C GLY A 726 -0.43 39.13 20.63
N PRO A 727 -1.43 39.83 20.05
CA PRO A 727 -2.53 40.37 20.80
C PRO A 727 -3.41 39.21 21.34
N VAL A 728 -3.83 39.34 22.60
CA VAL A 728 -4.83 38.46 23.22
C VAL A 728 -5.88 39.39 23.85
N ASP A 729 -7.10 39.30 23.35
CA ASP A 729 -8.23 40.11 23.80
C ASP A 729 -9.03 39.43 24.90
N LEU A 730 -9.11 38.10 24.85
CA LEU A 730 -9.85 37.22 25.77
C LEU A 730 -9.11 35.90 25.94
N ALA A 731 -9.35 35.18 27.05
CA ALA A 731 -8.81 33.82 27.21
C ALA A 731 -9.81 32.86 27.85
N VAL A 732 -9.69 31.60 27.45
CA VAL A 732 -10.35 30.43 28.04
C VAL A 732 -9.25 29.54 28.59
N LEU A 733 -9.23 29.34 29.89
CA LEU A 733 -8.18 28.63 30.61
C LEU A 733 -8.71 27.34 31.21
N ASP A 734 -8.27 26.18 30.71
CA ASP A 734 -8.43 24.97 31.53
C ASP A 734 -7.71 25.17 32.86
N PHE A 735 -8.41 24.92 33.95
CA PHE A 735 -7.85 25.08 35.27
C PHE A 735 -6.68 24.11 35.51
N ASN A 736 -6.81 22.85 35.05
CA ASN A 736 -5.83 21.79 35.23
C ASN A 736 -5.19 21.42 33.87
N LEU A 737 -3.90 21.60 33.75
CA LEU A 737 -3.11 21.28 32.55
C LEU A 737 -2.22 20.06 32.83
N GLY A 738 -2.83 18.92 33.20
CA GLY A 738 -2.11 17.71 33.52
C GLY A 738 -1.27 17.85 34.80
N SER A 739 0.03 18.09 34.67
CA SER A 739 0.98 18.22 35.78
C SER A 739 1.02 19.62 36.41
N GLU A 740 0.41 20.61 35.79
CA GLU A 740 0.44 22.03 36.20
C GLU A 740 -0.97 22.66 36.20
N THR A 741 -1.15 23.79 36.85
CA THR A 741 -2.39 24.56 36.78
C THR A 741 -2.21 25.80 35.94
N SER A 742 -3.28 26.30 35.32
CA SER A 742 -3.24 27.55 34.52
C SER A 742 -3.18 28.82 35.35
N LEU A 743 -3.09 28.73 36.67
CA LEU A 743 -3.00 29.89 37.58
C LEU A 743 -1.86 30.87 37.20
N PRO A 744 -0.64 30.43 36.81
CA PRO A 744 0.40 31.35 36.37
C PRO A 744 0.08 32.11 35.07
N VAL A 745 -0.81 31.56 34.23
CA VAL A 745 -1.32 32.24 33.04
C VAL A 745 -2.42 33.23 33.41
N ALA A 746 -3.31 32.84 34.31
CA ALA A 746 -4.34 33.69 34.89
C ALA A 746 -3.76 34.94 35.56
N ASP A 747 -2.72 34.77 36.39
CA ASP A 747 -2.02 35.89 37.01
C ASP A 747 -1.43 36.88 35.98
N LEU A 748 -0.78 36.34 34.90
CA LEU A 748 -0.23 37.13 33.83
C LEU A 748 -1.30 37.89 33.01
N LEU A 749 -2.43 37.28 32.74
CA LEU A 749 -3.55 37.90 32.04
C LEU A 749 -4.20 39.00 32.90
N ALA A 750 -4.38 38.73 34.20
CA ALA A 750 -4.87 39.74 35.15
C ALA A 750 -3.94 40.96 35.25
N GLU A 751 -2.61 40.77 35.32
CA GLU A 751 -1.64 41.85 35.30
C GLU A 751 -1.70 42.72 34.03
N ARG A 752 -2.10 42.10 32.89
CA ARG A 752 -2.24 42.77 31.59
C ARG A 752 -3.65 43.34 31.35
N GLY A 753 -4.60 43.08 32.23
CA GLY A 753 -5.98 43.54 32.10
C GLY A 753 -6.74 42.78 31.01
N VAL A 754 -6.27 41.59 30.63
CA VAL A 754 -6.95 40.72 29.64
C VAL A 754 -8.01 39.88 30.37
N PRO A 755 -9.29 40.02 30.03
CA PRO A 755 -10.36 39.23 30.66
C PRO A 755 -10.29 37.77 30.24
N PHE A 756 -10.62 36.86 31.16
CA PHE A 756 -10.58 35.41 30.90
C PHE A 756 -11.66 34.70 31.72
N ILE A 757 -11.91 33.44 31.32
CA ILE A 757 -12.77 32.51 32.05
C ILE A 757 -11.98 31.22 32.35
N PHE A 758 -12.35 30.51 33.40
CA PHE A 758 -11.86 29.16 33.63
C PHE A 758 -12.77 28.11 33.03
N ALA A 759 -12.18 27.07 32.48
CA ALA A 759 -12.86 25.83 32.10
C ALA A 759 -12.45 24.71 33.05
N THR A 760 -13.35 23.84 33.41
CA THR A 760 -13.06 22.70 34.31
C THR A 760 -13.88 21.49 33.98
N GLY A 761 -13.25 20.30 34.04
CA GLY A 761 -13.95 19.00 34.00
C GLY A 761 -14.53 18.56 35.34
N TYR A 762 -14.26 19.32 36.42
CA TYR A 762 -14.70 18.99 37.77
C TYR A 762 -16.02 19.69 38.11
N GLY A 763 -16.92 18.96 38.80
CA GLY A 763 -18.20 19.52 39.29
C GLY A 763 -18.01 20.55 40.42
N ASP A 764 -19.11 21.08 40.97
CA ASP A 764 -19.29 22.23 41.86
C ASP A 764 -18.39 22.36 43.11
N GLY A 765 -17.18 21.86 43.12
CA GLY A 765 -16.27 21.85 44.28
C GLY A 765 -14.88 22.42 44.05
N LEU A 766 -14.62 23.08 42.88
CA LEU A 766 -13.34 23.74 42.66
C LEU A 766 -13.30 25.04 43.49
N GLU A 767 -12.50 25.09 44.55
CA GLU A 767 -12.20 26.33 45.26
C GLU A 767 -11.13 27.11 44.50
N LEU A 768 -11.57 28.11 43.75
CA LEU A 768 -10.66 29.07 43.13
C LEU A 768 -9.92 29.87 44.24
N PRO A 769 -8.63 30.24 44.04
CA PRO A 769 -7.97 31.18 44.92
C PRO A 769 -8.79 32.45 45.08
N ALA A 770 -8.83 33.00 46.30
CA ALA A 770 -9.68 34.17 46.65
C ALA A 770 -9.58 35.34 45.69
N ARG A 771 -8.44 35.49 44.98
CA ARG A 771 -8.21 36.53 43.96
C ARG A 771 -8.96 36.29 42.65
N PHE A 772 -9.46 35.07 42.40
CA PHE A 772 -10.17 34.65 41.18
C PHE A 772 -11.57 34.13 41.42
N GLU A 773 -12.11 34.25 42.65
CA GLU A 773 -13.49 33.80 43.00
C GLU A 773 -14.57 34.47 42.14
N HIS A 774 -14.28 35.65 41.55
CA HIS A 774 -15.23 36.42 40.74
C HIS A 774 -15.16 36.06 39.26
N ILE A 775 -14.22 35.19 38.85
CA ILE A 775 -14.05 34.79 37.44
C ILE A 775 -15.07 33.70 37.10
N ALA A 776 -15.68 33.82 35.94
CA ALA A 776 -16.65 32.85 35.45
C ALA A 776 -16.01 31.48 35.22
N LEU A 777 -16.69 30.43 35.66
CA LEU A 777 -16.28 29.03 35.53
C LEU A 777 -17.21 28.31 34.55
N VAL A 778 -16.68 27.70 33.50
CA VAL A 778 -17.42 26.92 32.52
C VAL A 778 -17.10 25.44 32.66
N LYS A 779 -18.14 24.61 32.73
CA LYS A 779 -18.00 23.15 32.80
C LYS A 779 -17.67 22.55 31.42
N LYS A 780 -16.74 21.64 31.38
CA LYS A 780 -16.43 20.79 30.23
C LYS A 780 -17.33 19.52 30.24
N PRO A 781 -17.74 19.02 29.06
CA PRO A 781 -17.55 19.61 27.72
C PRO A 781 -18.45 20.85 27.56
N TYR A 782 -17.88 21.90 26.95
CA TYR A 782 -18.59 23.14 26.69
C TYR A 782 -19.03 23.25 25.21
N SER A 783 -20.13 23.89 24.94
CA SER A 783 -20.65 24.21 23.61
C SER A 783 -20.41 25.68 23.27
N GLY A 784 -20.51 26.03 21.98
CA GLY A 784 -20.46 27.43 21.54
C GLY A 784 -21.46 28.32 22.29
N ALA A 785 -22.63 27.80 22.65
CA ALA A 785 -23.64 28.53 23.43
C ALA A 785 -23.18 28.79 24.89
N THR A 786 -22.53 27.82 25.54
CA THR A 786 -22.02 27.98 26.91
C THR A 786 -20.83 28.92 26.98
N LEU A 787 -19.92 28.84 25.97
CA LEU A 787 -18.83 29.78 25.81
C LEU A 787 -19.32 31.20 25.51
N ALA A 788 -20.29 31.35 24.61
CA ALA A 788 -20.89 32.66 24.32
C ALA A 788 -21.51 33.28 25.57
N GLN A 789 -22.25 32.52 26.38
CA GLN A 789 -22.88 33.02 27.59
C GLN A 789 -21.86 33.47 28.65
N ALA A 790 -20.73 32.75 28.77
CA ALA A 790 -19.68 33.07 29.74
C ALA A 790 -18.79 34.25 29.26
N LEU A 791 -18.55 34.38 27.95
CA LEU A 791 -17.69 35.41 27.38
C LEU A 791 -18.42 36.72 27.11
N ALA A 792 -19.73 36.72 26.83
CA ALA A 792 -20.53 37.93 26.54
C ALA A 792 -20.38 39.06 27.57
N PRO A 793 -20.43 38.78 28.92
CA PRO A 793 -20.25 39.84 29.93
C PRO A 793 -18.84 40.46 29.92
N LEU A 794 -17.86 39.80 29.35
CA LEU A 794 -16.45 40.25 29.33
C LEU A 794 -16.13 41.11 28.08
N ILE A 795 -17.06 41.20 27.12
CA ILE A 795 -16.89 41.93 25.86
C ILE A 795 -17.49 43.33 26.00
N ASP A 796 -18.56 43.48 26.78
CA ASP A 796 -19.32 44.72 27.00
C ASP A 796 -18.77 45.60 28.15
N GLY A 797 -17.74 45.13 28.88
CA GLY A 797 -17.03 45.82 29.96
C GLY A 797 -15.65 46.28 29.48
#